data_9fd921095f899b3cf94e4a239589689b
#
_entry.id   9fd921095f899b3cf94e4a239589689b
#
_cell.length_a   1.000
_cell.length_b   1.000
_cell.length_c   1.000
_cell.angle_alpha   90.00
_cell.angle_beta   90.00
_cell.angle_gamma   90.00
#
_symmetry.space_group_name_H-M   'P 1'
#
loop_
_entity.id
_entity.type
_entity.pdbx_description
1 polymer ?
#
loop_
_entity_poly.entity_id
_entity_poly.type
_entity_poly.pdbx_seq_one_letter_code
_entity_poly.pdbx_strand_id
1 'polypeptide(L)'
;MSAEISAADESRGISLLDLAEVLDQHKIWVESGGESGIKADLCGVNLARADLTGVNLQGAFLNKANFRGADLSLANLRGASMVQADLRDANLLGTELRGANLMGATLYGAEGLWVGRLGSTNLFDAMLPEAVATFDGAKAIAQATRFSQWIYFLILSSCAVCAVVIAFTTDVRLVLNSSAIPFLRASNAVPMSGFYLGAPLFILLLYLRFHFLLLRLWGNMAALPSVFIDGNTPEKDGPWFLMALARRHFRWMRDSRSPQAILETVLASLLAYWIAPVTLFFFWLRYLARQDMRGTLLHVLLISLSVAAATCLPTVVSRVLRPGDLPRKSKAIFPVMLSTLKVTLLSACLLFLLSFGVIRGMPADSSIAPEMTGSDIRRWAAQGLQFIGFRPYADVTEASFSPFPAHGDWSDEGVAAIRGVRLNQMNLRYARAYHTFWVNARLWRANLEGAYLSEADLRGANLREARLHNAVLDRVRAGRAVFVSSDARAINMSGADLTGADLSYGIFEAAVLSNAKLFGASMYAIDLRDAQLLRTDLSRADLRDAKLERAVLALANLQNADFSAAKLIGTNLTGARFKDGIFLDSNFKNADLRGAVLTGAILRDANFEGANFEGADLRGAIGLSAEQLCASGHWRWAQLDGDLQAATQARCGASQPAFTGPTSPN
;
A
#
# COMPACT_ATOMS: atom_id res chain seq x y z
N MET A 1 -61.56 11.83 -62.16
CA MET A 1 -61.99 13.12 -61.58
C MET A 1 -61.03 13.41 -60.42
N SER A 2 -60.05 14.13 -60.77
CA SER A 2 -58.95 14.62 -59.98
C SER A 2 -59.44 15.77 -59.12
N ALA A 3 -59.27 15.65 -57.80
CA ALA A 3 -59.35 16.80 -56.92
C ALA A 3 -57.92 17.13 -56.48
N GLU A 4 -57.31 18.09 -57.17
CA GLU A 4 -56.15 18.85 -56.70
C GLU A 4 -56.60 19.64 -55.49
N ILE A 5 -56.17 19.21 -54.31
CA ILE A 5 -56.20 20.03 -53.12
C ILE A 5 -54.93 20.86 -53.16
N SER A 6 -55.08 22.10 -53.65
CA SER A 6 -54.17 23.20 -53.47
C SER A 6 -53.97 23.40 -51.97
N ALA A 7 -52.86 22.99 -51.44
CA ALA A 7 -52.43 23.40 -50.11
C ALA A 7 -52.14 24.90 -50.15
N ALA A 8 -53.10 25.70 -49.80
CA ALA A 8 -52.90 27.09 -49.53
C ALA A 8 -51.84 27.27 -48.47
N ASP A 9 -50.87 28.11 -48.78
CA ASP A 9 -49.74 28.51 -47.94
C ASP A 9 -50.29 29.28 -46.73
N GLU A 10 -50.64 28.58 -45.66
CA GLU A 10 -51.08 29.16 -44.39
C GLU A 10 -49.86 29.63 -43.54
N SER A 11 -48.96 30.39 -44.16
CA SER A 11 -47.93 31.10 -43.41
C SER A 11 -48.52 32.36 -42.75
N ARG A 12 -48.57 32.36 -41.42
CA ARG A 12 -49.03 33.51 -40.63
C ARG A 12 -48.07 34.69 -40.79
N GLY A 13 -48.45 35.72 -41.50
CA GLY A 13 -47.65 36.95 -41.58
C GLY A 13 -47.58 37.62 -40.19
N ILE A 14 -46.39 38.00 -39.78
CA ILE A 14 -46.15 38.76 -38.55
C ILE A 14 -45.74 40.18 -38.91
N SER A 15 -46.24 41.20 -38.17
CA SER A 15 -45.80 42.60 -38.39
C SER A 15 -44.36 42.73 -37.79
N LEU A 16 -43.60 43.72 -38.33
CA LEU A 16 -42.25 44.00 -37.82
C LEU A 16 -42.27 44.47 -36.35
N LEU A 17 -43.35 45.14 -35.91
CA LEU A 17 -43.50 45.57 -34.51
C LEU A 17 -43.74 44.35 -33.59
N ASP A 18 -44.65 43.48 -33.98
CA ASP A 18 -44.94 42.26 -33.20
C ASP A 18 -43.71 41.29 -33.11
N LEU A 19 -42.97 41.23 -34.22
CA LEU A 19 -41.72 40.42 -34.23
C LEU A 19 -40.66 41.00 -33.25
N ALA A 20 -40.49 42.33 -33.26
CA ALA A 20 -39.57 43.03 -32.36
C ALA A 20 -39.93 42.76 -30.89
N GLU A 21 -41.22 42.85 -30.53
CA GLU A 21 -41.71 42.60 -29.18
C GLU A 21 -41.47 41.14 -28.76
N VAL A 22 -41.77 40.18 -29.64
CA VAL A 22 -41.50 38.74 -29.36
C VAL A 22 -40.02 38.47 -29.14
N LEU A 23 -39.13 39.10 -29.92
CA LEU A 23 -37.70 38.98 -29.79
C LEU A 23 -37.17 39.61 -28.51
N ASP A 24 -37.69 40.77 -28.09
CA ASP A 24 -37.31 41.44 -26.85
C ASP A 24 -37.76 40.63 -25.63
N GLN A 25 -38.99 40.11 -25.61
CA GLN A 25 -39.47 39.23 -24.54
C GLN A 25 -38.67 37.93 -24.47
N HIS A 26 -38.30 37.38 -25.62
CA HIS A 26 -37.46 36.19 -25.67
C HIS A 26 -36.03 36.44 -25.18
N LYS A 27 -35.46 37.60 -25.48
CA LYS A 27 -34.17 38.01 -24.96
C LYS A 27 -34.15 38.03 -23.42
N ILE A 28 -35.20 38.65 -22.82
CA ILE A 28 -35.39 38.66 -21.35
C ILE A 28 -35.49 37.21 -20.82
N TRP A 29 -36.23 36.33 -21.51
CA TRP A 29 -36.40 34.94 -21.14
C TRP A 29 -35.06 34.19 -21.15
N VAL A 30 -34.22 34.39 -22.17
CA VAL A 30 -32.90 33.75 -22.27
C VAL A 30 -31.95 34.29 -21.20
N GLU A 31 -31.91 35.62 -20.99
CA GLU A 31 -31.02 36.27 -20.02
C GLU A 31 -31.38 35.93 -18.57
N SER A 32 -32.66 35.75 -18.25
CA SER A 32 -33.16 35.34 -16.95
C SER A 32 -33.02 33.83 -16.70
N GLY A 33 -32.67 33.04 -17.73
CA GLY A 33 -32.64 31.57 -17.63
C GLY A 33 -34.05 30.96 -17.57
N GLY A 34 -35.07 31.66 -18.07
CA GLY A 34 -36.47 31.22 -18.11
C GLY A 34 -37.33 31.69 -16.94
N GLU A 35 -36.77 32.49 -16.02
CA GLU A 35 -37.52 33.00 -14.85
C GLU A 35 -38.39 34.22 -15.17
N SER A 36 -38.07 34.99 -16.21
CA SER A 36 -38.77 36.19 -16.64
C SER A 36 -38.81 36.29 -18.17
N GLY A 37 -39.73 37.04 -18.73
CA GLY A 37 -39.93 37.14 -20.18
C GLY A 37 -40.76 36.00 -20.74
N ILE A 38 -40.97 36.00 -22.05
CA ILE A 38 -41.77 34.99 -22.78
C ILE A 38 -40.89 34.30 -23.83
N LYS A 39 -40.91 32.99 -23.84
CA LYS A 39 -40.22 32.20 -24.85
C LYS A 39 -40.85 32.42 -26.22
N ALA A 40 -40.04 32.76 -27.24
CA ALA A 40 -40.55 33.01 -28.57
C ALA A 40 -41.26 31.79 -29.16
N ASP A 41 -42.48 31.98 -29.61
CA ASP A 41 -43.24 31.03 -30.40
C ASP A 41 -43.55 31.66 -31.77
N LEU A 42 -42.79 31.25 -32.76
CA LEU A 42 -42.88 31.68 -34.15
C LEU A 42 -43.24 30.48 -35.05
N CYS A 43 -44.00 29.52 -34.52
CA CYS A 43 -44.43 28.34 -35.28
C CYS A 43 -45.34 28.78 -36.47
N GLY A 44 -45.00 28.30 -37.70
CA GLY A 44 -45.73 28.62 -38.94
C GLY A 44 -45.65 30.07 -39.39
N VAL A 45 -44.79 30.89 -38.78
CA VAL A 45 -44.65 32.30 -39.16
C VAL A 45 -43.83 32.45 -40.44
N ASN A 46 -44.24 33.38 -41.32
CA ASN A 46 -43.50 33.69 -42.53
C ASN A 46 -42.45 34.77 -42.26
N LEU A 47 -41.18 34.33 -42.22
CA LEU A 47 -39.97 35.14 -42.04
C LEU A 47 -39.07 35.08 -43.30
N ALA A 48 -39.67 34.82 -44.47
CA ALA A 48 -38.93 34.75 -45.73
C ALA A 48 -38.24 36.09 -46.01
N ARG A 49 -36.93 36.03 -46.34
CA ARG A 49 -36.05 37.19 -46.62
C ARG A 49 -35.94 38.20 -45.43
N ALA A 50 -36.30 37.81 -44.23
CA ALA A 50 -36.11 38.64 -43.05
C ALA A 50 -34.62 38.74 -42.69
N ASP A 51 -34.22 39.94 -42.21
CA ASP A 51 -32.89 40.11 -41.59
C ASP A 51 -32.98 39.77 -40.09
N LEU A 52 -32.40 38.62 -39.76
CA LEU A 52 -32.33 38.09 -38.40
C LEU A 52 -30.86 37.91 -37.96
N THR A 53 -29.99 38.76 -38.50
CA THR A 53 -28.57 38.74 -38.22
C THR A 53 -28.28 38.88 -36.73
N GLY A 54 -27.57 37.94 -36.13
CA GLY A 54 -27.16 37.95 -34.72
C GLY A 54 -28.30 37.80 -33.71
N VAL A 55 -29.52 37.49 -34.13
CA VAL A 55 -30.68 37.33 -33.25
C VAL A 55 -30.52 36.14 -32.33
N ASN A 56 -30.89 36.29 -31.07
CA ASN A 56 -30.88 35.19 -30.10
C ASN A 56 -32.24 34.50 -30.03
N LEU A 57 -32.37 33.35 -30.67
CA LEU A 57 -33.55 32.48 -30.69
C LEU A 57 -33.26 31.13 -29.97
N GLN A 58 -32.42 31.16 -28.97
CA GLN A 58 -32.05 29.96 -28.20
C GLN A 58 -33.27 29.28 -27.59
N GLY A 59 -33.52 28.07 -27.99
CA GLY A 59 -34.61 27.25 -27.48
C GLY A 59 -36.00 27.66 -27.99
N ALA A 60 -36.16 28.66 -28.91
CA ALA A 60 -37.42 29.11 -29.47
C ALA A 60 -38.21 28.00 -30.17
N PHE A 61 -39.53 28.18 -30.29
CA PHE A 61 -40.39 27.34 -31.09
C PHE A 61 -40.52 27.94 -32.50
N LEU A 62 -40.00 27.25 -33.52
CA LEU A 62 -39.89 27.68 -34.91
C LEU A 62 -40.42 26.61 -35.88
N ASN A 63 -41.30 25.72 -35.39
CA ASN A 63 -41.78 24.61 -36.19
C ASN A 63 -42.58 25.12 -37.40
N LYS A 64 -42.31 24.59 -38.61
CA LYS A 64 -42.94 24.98 -39.84
C LYS A 64 -42.79 26.48 -40.20
N ALA A 65 -41.87 27.19 -39.55
CA ALA A 65 -41.56 28.58 -39.89
C ALA A 65 -40.87 28.65 -41.27
N ASN A 66 -41.22 29.70 -42.04
CA ASN A 66 -40.64 29.93 -43.39
C ASN A 66 -39.49 30.95 -43.29
N PHE A 67 -38.26 30.50 -43.36
CA PHE A 67 -37.03 31.31 -43.39
C PHE A 67 -36.37 31.35 -44.77
N ARG A 68 -37.12 31.09 -45.82
CA ARG A 68 -36.58 31.05 -47.18
C ARG A 68 -35.88 32.35 -47.57
N GLY A 69 -34.57 32.27 -47.87
CA GLY A 69 -33.75 33.43 -48.22
C GLY A 69 -33.52 34.41 -47.06
N ALA A 70 -33.84 34.06 -45.82
CA ALA A 70 -33.60 34.92 -44.66
C ALA A 70 -32.10 34.96 -44.31
N ASP A 71 -31.65 36.10 -43.74
CA ASP A 71 -30.31 36.21 -43.21
C ASP A 71 -30.33 35.89 -41.70
N LEU A 72 -29.82 34.67 -41.39
CA LEU A 72 -29.67 34.16 -40.03
C LEU A 72 -28.18 34.16 -39.61
N SER A 73 -27.35 34.92 -40.32
CA SER A 73 -25.91 34.93 -39.99
C SER A 73 -25.67 35.38 -38.56
N LEU A 74 -24.75 34.71 -37.88
CA LEU A 74 -24.42 34.91 -36.47
C LEU A 74 -25.59 34.69 -35.48
N ALA A 75 -26.76 34.24 -35.92
CA ALA A 75 -27.90 33.98 -35.05
C ALA A 75 -27.66 32.81 -34.11
N ASN A 76 -28.20 32.88 -32.89
CA ASN A 76 -28.14 31.80 -31.92
C ASN A 76 -29.45 31.00 -31.92
N LEU A 77 -29.45 29.86 -32.60
CA LEU A 77 -30.57 28.90 -32.69
C LEU A 77 -30.36 27.65 -31.83
N ARG A 78 -29.51 27.73 -30.82
CA ARG A 78 -29.18 26.55 -29.97
C ARG A 78 -30.43 26.00 -29.30
N GLY A 79 -30.68 24.71 -29.48
CA GLY A 79 -31.82 24.01 -28.87
C GLY A 79 -33.20 24.48 -29.37
N ALA A 80 -33.27 25.29 -30.45
CA ALA A 80 -34.52 25.70 -31.05
C ALA A 80 -35.25 24.50 -31.69
N SER A 81 -36.58 24.50 -31.65
CA SER A 81 -37.40 23.52 -32.35
C SER A 81 -37.79 24.06 -33.72
N MET A 82 -37.25 23.45 -34.79
CA MET A 82 -37.38 23.86 -36.19
C MET A 82 -37.93 22.72 -37.06
N VAL A 83 -38.83 21.91 -36.47
CA VAL A 83 -39.42 20.76 -37.16
C VAL A 83 -40.15 21.23 -38.40
N GLN A 84 -39.79 20.65 -39.59
CA GLN A 84 -40.37 20.99 -40.89
C GLN A 84 -40.25 22.50 -41.27
N ALA A 85 -39.25 23.20 -40.73
CA ALA A 85 -38.98 24.59 -41.11
C ALA A 85 -38.37 24.66 -42.52
N ASP A 86 -38.71 25.73 -43.26
CA ASP A 86 -38.16 25.97 -44.61
C ASP A 86 -37.01 27.00 -44.51
N LEU A 87 -35.79 26.51 -44.65
CA LEU A 87 -34.53 27.28 -44.62
C LEU A 87 -33.87 27.33 -46.01
N ARG A 88 -34.63 27.09 -47.10
CA ARG A 88 -34.09 27.14 -48.45
C ARG A 88 -33.49 28.52 -48.73
N ASP A 89 -32.29 28.49 -49.34
CA ASP A 89 -31.57 29.70 -49.74
C ASP A 89 -31.24 30.66 -48.59
N ALA A 90 -31.35 30.25 -47.31
CA ALA A 90 -31.05 31.08 -46.15
C ALA A 90 -29.53 31.19 -45.93
N ASN A 91 -29.08 32.35 -45.44
CA ASN A 91 -27.70 32.59 -45.02
C ASN A 91 -27.50 32.14 -43.56
N LEU A 92 -26.75 31.04 -43.37
CA LEU A 92 -26.45 30.46 -42.05
C LEU A 92 -24.99 30.68 -41.61
N LEU A 93 -24.31 31.69 -42.18
CA LEU A 93 -22.90 31.95 -41.88
C LEU A 93 -22.74 32.33 -40.41
N GLY A 94 -22.03 31.50 -39.69
CA GLY A 94 -21.77 31.73 -38.25
C GLY A 94 -22.96 31.40 -37.32
N THR A 95 -24.07 30.89 -37.83
CA THR A 95 -25.25 30.49 -37.05
C THR A 95 -24.94 29.35 -36.09
N GLU A 96 -25.37 29.40 -34.83
CA GLU A 96 -25.26 28.36 -33.84
C GLU A 96 -26.50 27.46 -33.81
N LEU A 97 -26.39 26.23 -34.33
CA LEU A 97 -27.50 25.28 -34.44
C LEU A 97 -27.41 24.12 -33.41
N ARG A 98 -26.43 24.13 -32.52
CA ARG A 98 -26.22 23.02 -31.60
C ARG A 98 -27.46 22.66 -30.79
N GLY A 99 -27.83 21.37 -30.83
CA GLY A 99 -28.99 20.84 -30.11
C GLY A 99 -30.33 21.27 -30.70
N ALA A 100 -30.38 21.96 -31.85
CA ALA A 100 -31.62 22.28 -32.52
C ALA A 100 -32.32 21.03 -33.07
N ASN A 101 -33.63 21.03 -33.13
CA ASN A 101 -34.42 19.98 -33.77
C ASN A 101 -34.82 20.41 -35.19
N LEU A 102 -34.10 19.88 -36.17
CA LEU A 102 -34.28 20.16 -37.62
C LEU A 102 -35.00 19.01 -38.34
N MET A 103 -35.76 18.18 -37.63
CA MET A 103 -36.47 17.05 -38.21
C MET A 103 -37.37 17.49 -39.36
N GLY A 104 -37.17 16.91 -40.56
CA GLY A 104 -37.93 17.25 -41.77
C GLY A 104 -37.70 18.68 -42.29
N ALA A 105 -36.74 19.43 -41.78
CA ALA A 105 -36.44 20.79 -42.22
C ALA A 105 -35.76 20.77 -43.61
N THR A 106 -36.04 21.76 -44.46
CA THR A 106 -35.46 21.91 -45.81
C THR A 106 -34.38 22.98 -45.80
N LEU A 107 -33.10 22.58 -45.95
CA LEU A 107 -31.95 23.49 -45.99
C LEU A 107 -31.26 23.51 -47.37
N TYR A 108 -31.95 23.03 -48.40
CA TYR A 108 -31.40 23.03 -49.77
C TYR A 108 -31.09 24.46 -50.24
N GLY A 109 -29.89 24.71 -50.76
CA GLY A 109 -29.45 26.06 -51.16
C GLY A 109 -28.99 26.96 -49.98
N ALA A 110 -29.09 26.55 -48.75
CA ALA A 110 -28.61 27.34 -47.60
C ALA A 110 -27.07 27.46 -47.62
N GLU A 111 -26.60 28.72 -47.42
CA GLU A 111 -25.17 29.04 -47.45
C GLU A 111 -24.58 29.15 -46.02
N GLY A 112 -23.26 28.90 -45.90
CA GLY A 112 -22.53 29.11 -44.66
C GLY A 112 -22.77 28.06 -43.58
N LEU A 113 -23.51 26.98 -43.87
CA LEU A 113 -23.71 25.87 -42.93
C LEU A 113 -22.42 25.07 -42.76
N TRP A 114 -21.93 24.93 -41.51
CA TRP A 114 -20.75 24.19 -41.20
C TRP A 114 -21.05 23.02 -40.23
N VAL A 115 -20.53 21.82 -40.60
CA VAL A 115 -20.76 20.56 -39.86
C VAL A 115 -20.48 20.67 -38.36
N GLY A 116 -19.41 21.35 -37.96
CA GLY A 116 -19.03 21.50 -36.54
C GLY A 116 -20.07 22.27 -35.68
N ARG A 117 -21.05 22.92 -36.30
CA ARG A 117 -22.15 23.65 -35.60
C ARG A 117 -23.44 22.83 -35.49
N LEU A 118 -23.49 21.65 -36.13
CA LEU A 118 -24.60 20.70 -36.05
C LEU A 118 -24.51 19.73 -34.86
N GLY A 119 -23.63 19.98 -33.92
CA GLY A 119 -23.44 19.11 -32.76
C GLY A 119 -24.74 18.94 -31.98
N SER A 120 -25.09 17.66 -31.70
CA SER A 120 -26.33 17.29 -30.96
C SER A 120 -27.65 17.71 -31.64
N THR A 121 -27.67 18.11 -32.93
CA THR A 121 -28.89 18.37 -33.68
C THR A 121 -29.64 17.11 -34.04
N ASN A 122 -30.94 17.17 -34.16
CA ASN A 122 -31.76 16.14 -34.77
C ASN A 122 -31.96 16.46 -36.27
N LEU A 123 -31.38 15.66 -37.17
CA LEU A 123 -31.43 15.83 -38.63
C LEU A 123 -32.31 14.79 -39.33
N PHE A 124 -33.14 14.05 -38.57
CA PHE A 124 -34.00 13.04 -39.18
C PHE A 124 -34.85 13.63 -40.33
N ASP A 125 -34.78 13.05 -41.49
CA ASP A 125 -35.50 13.45 -42.71
C ASP A 125 -35.25 14.94 -43.13
N ALA A 126 -34.12 15.51 -42.70
CA ALA A 126 -33.75 16.88 -43.11
C ALA A 126 -33.06 16.87 -44.50
N MET A 127 -33.42 17.84 -45.35
CA MET A 127 -32.77 18.02 -46.65
C MET A 127 -31.61 19.02 -46.54
N LEU A 128 -30.36 18.50 -46.45
CA LEU A 128 -29.14 19.31 -46.30
C LEU A 128 -28.57 19.73 -47.67
N PRO A 129 -27.76 20.81 -47.72
CA PRO A 129 -26.95 21.14 -48.89
C PRO A 129 -25.94 20.02 -49.21
N GLU A 130 -25.62 19.78 -50.50
CA GLU A 130 -24.69 18.69 -50.92
C GLU A 130 -23.32 18.75 -50.24
N ALA A 131 -22.82 19.97 -49.97
CA ALA A 131 -21.52 20.17 -49.30
C ALA A 131 -21.48 19.64 -47.86
N VAL A 132 -22.62 19.43 -47.20
CA VAL A 132 -22.73 19.00 -45.83
C VAL A 132 -23.36 17.59 -45.70
N ALA A 133 -23.94 17.07 -46.76
CA ALA A 133 -24.64 15.77 -46.76
C ALA A 133 -23.67 14.59 -46.58
N THR A 134 -22.39 14.75 -46.92
CA THR A 134 -21.35 13.69 -46.77
C THR A 134 -20.65 13.83 -45.42
N PHE A 135 -21.15 13.13 -44.40
CA PHE A 135 -20.57 13.12 -43.08
C PHE A 135 -19.40 12.14 -42.95
N ASP A 136 -18.15 12.60 -43.18
CA ASP A 136 -16.94 11.78 -42.91
C ASP A 136 -16.65 11.64 -41.42
N GLY A 137 -17.34 12.39 -40.54
CA GLY A 137 -17.20 12.33 -39.11
C GLY A 137 -17.52 10.97 -38.49
N ALA A 138 -18.45 10.22 -39.10
CA ALA A 138 -18.81 8.87 -38.65
C ALA A 138 -17.63 7.89 -38.77
N LYS A 139 -16.85 7.97 -39.87
CA LYS A 139 -15.65 7.14 -40.08
C LYS A 139 -14.56 7.46 -39.06
N ALA A 140 -14.32 8.75 -38.77
CA ALA A 140 -13.33 9.19 -37.80
C ALA A 140 -13.66 8.69 -36.39
N ILE A 141 -14.95 8.69 -36.04
CA ILE A 141 -15.44 8.16 -34.74
C ILE A 141 -15.27 6.65 -34.70
N ALA A 142 -15.66 5.92 -35.74
CA ALA A 142 -15.51 4.47 -35.75
C ALA A 142 -14.04 4.06 -35.55
N GLN A 143 -13.09 4.79 -36.17
CA GLN A 143 -11.67 4.56 -35.98
C GLN A 143 -11.19 4.89 -34.56
N ALA A 144 -11.57 6.04 -34.01
CA ALA A 144 -11.23 6.45 -32.65
C ALA A 144 -11.84 5.49 -31.60
N THR A 145 -13.05 5.01 -31.86
CA THR A 145 -13.77 4.04 -31.02
C THR A 145 -13.04 2.69 -30.98
N ARG A 146 -12.60 2.16 -32.14
CA ARG A 146 -11.83 0.89 -32.20
C ARG A 146 -10.54 0.98 -31.40
N PHE A 147 -9.80 2.08 -31.50
CA PHE A 147 -8.55 2.25 -30.79
C PHE A 147 -8.78 2.38 -29.26
N SER A 148 -9.79 3.12 -28.83
CA SER A 148 -10.18 3.22 -27.42
C SER A 148 -10.60 1.86 -26.84
N GLN A 149 -11.30 1.06 -27.64
CA GLN A 149 -11.70 -0.30 -27.29
C GLN A 149 -10.49 -1.23 -27.07
N TRP A 150 -9.51 -1.19 -27.95
CA TRP A 150 -8.28 -1.96 -27.80
C TRP A 150 -7.53 -1.64 -26.51
N ILE A 151 -7.35 -0.35 -26.20
CA ILE A 151 -6.68 0.06 -24.96
C ILE A 151 -7.50 -0.34 -23.73
N TYR A 152 -8.82 -0.24 -23.79
CA TYR A 152 -9.70 -0.69 -22.70
C TYR A 152 -9.52 -2.18 -22.41
N PHE A 153 -9.58 -3.04 -23.41
CA PHE A 153 -9.34 -4.48 -23.23
C PHE A 153 -7.92 -4.78 -22.77
N LEU A 154 -6.93 -4.01 -23.22
CA LEU A 154 -5.55 -4.14 -22.75
C LEU A 154 -5.43 -3.81 -21.25
N ILE A 155 -6.15 -2.78 -20.76
CA ILE A 155 -6.20 -2.47 -19.34
C ILE A 155 -6.86 -3.60 -18.55
N LEU A 156 -8.04 -4.07 -19.01
CA LEU A 156 -8.76 -5.15 -18.32
C LEU A 156 -7.93 -6.43 -18.24
N SER A 157 -7.31 -6.83 -19.37
CA SER A 157 -6.46 -8.02 -19.40
C SER A 157 -5.21 -7.85 -18.52
N SER A 158 -4.58 -6.66 -18.54
CA SER A 158 -3.43 -6.37 -17.68
C SER A 158 -3.82 -6.41 -16.21
N CYS A 159 -4.96 -5.82 -15.83
CA CYS A 159 -5.47 -5.87 -14.46
C CYS A 159 -5.80 -7.32 -14.03
N ALA A 160 -6.42 -8.11 -14.92
CA ALA A 160 -6.74 -9.52 -14.63
C ALA A 160 -5.47 -10.36 -14.43
N VAL A 161 -4.47 -10.22 -15.32
CA VAL A 161 -3.17 -10.89 -15.18
C VAL A 161 -2.50 -10.49 -13.88
N CYS A 162 -2.47 -9.19 -13.57
CA CYS A 162 -1.89 -8.70 -12.32
C CYS A 162 -2.63 -9.24 -11.10
N ALA A 163 -3.97 -9.29 -11.11
CA ALA A 163 -4.76 -9.86 -10.01
C ALA A 163 -4.42 -11.33 -9.77
N VAL A 164 -4.26 -12.12 -10.84
CA VAL A 164 -3.83 -13.51 -10.77
C VAL A 164 -2.42 -13.62 -10.18
N VAL A 165 -1.46 -12.83 -10.67
CA VAL A 165 -0.09 -12.84 -10.15
C VAL A 165 -0.07 -12.45 -8.67
N ILE A 166 -0.81 -11.41 -8.27
CA ILE A 166 -0.92 -10.97 -6.86
C ILE A 166 -1.48 -12.10 -5.99
N ALA A 167 -2.55 -12.77 -6.42
CA ALA A 167 -3.21 -13.85 -5.68
C ALA A 167 -2.30 -15.06 -5.46
N PHE A 168 -1.47 -15.41 -6.45
CA PHE A 168 -0.57 -16.56 -6.38
C PHE A 168 0.86 -16.21 -5.94
N THR A 169 1.15 -14.94 -5.63
CA THR A 169 2.44 -14.57 -5.06
C THR A 169 2.48 -14.93 -3.58
N THR A 170 3.40 -15.82 -3.19
CA THR A 170 3.66 -16.13 -1.78
C THR A 170 4.58 -15.09 -1.15
N ASP A 171 4.53 -14.95 0.19
CA ASP A 171 5.41 -14.04 0.93
C ASP A 171 6.87 -14.39 0.76
N VAL A 172 7.18 -15.69 0.70
CA VAL A 172 8.53 -16.22 0.44
C VAL A 172 9.10 -15.65 -0.87
N ARG A 173 8.32 -15.71 -1.97
CA ARG A 173 8.76 -15.18 -3.27
C ARG A 173 8.97 -13.67 -3.25
N LEU A 174 8.10 -12.95 -2.54
CA LEU A 174 8.18 -11.51 -2.39
C LEU A 174 9.41 -11.08 -1.57
N VAL A 175 9.67 -11.78 -0.46
CA VAL A 175 10.81 -11.54 0.43
C VAL A 175 12.13 -11.91 -0.26
N LEU A 176 12.20 -13.09 -0.88
CA LEU A 176 13.40 -13.54 -1.61
C LEU A 176 13.67 -12.76 -2.88
N ASN A 177 12.74 -11.90 -3.31
CA ASN A 177 12.82 -11.21 -4.59
C ASN A 177 13.08 -12.19 -5.75
N SER A 178 12.39 -13.34 -5.71
CA SER A 178 12.60 -14.40 -6.70
C SER A 178 12.26 -13.90 -8.11
N SER A 179 12.95 -14.44 -9.09
CA SER A 179 12.70 -14.11 -10.50
C SER A 179 11.55 -14.93 -11.13
N ALA A 180 10.95 -15.86 -10.37
CA ALA A 180 9.87 -16.70 -10.86
C ALA A 180 8.51 -16.02 -10.65
N ILE A 181 8.03 -15.29 -11.67
CA ILE A 181 6.64 -14.80 -11.69
C ILE A 181 5.71 -16.00 -11.93
N PRO A 182 4.66 -16.21 -11.11
CA PRO A 182 3.71 -17.28 -11.31
C PRO A 182 3.17 -17.28 -12.76
N PHE A 183 3.11 -18.46 -13.37
CA PHE A 183 2.59 -18.69 -14.74
C PHE A 183 3.43 -18.13 -15.91
N LEU A 184 4.44 -17.30 -15.69
CA LEU A 184 5.32 -16.81 -16.73
C LEU A 184 6.64 -17.60 -16.71
N ARG A 185 6.79 -18.54 -17.66
CA ARG A 185 8.05 -19.28 -17.92
C ARG A 185 8.99 -18.42 -18.77
N ALA A 186 9.43 -17.27 -18.27
CA ALA A 186 10.39 -16.46 -19.00
C ALA A 186 11.82 -16.82 -18.57
N SER A 187 12.68 -17.15 -19.52
CA SER A 187 14.11 -17.47 -19.30
C SER A 187 14.93 -16.28 -18.77
N ASN A 188 14.42 -15.06 -18.94
CA ASN A 188 15.01 -13.82 -18.40
C ASN A 188 14.03 -13.24 -17.36
N ALA A 189 14.07 -13.80 -16.19
CA ALA A 189 13.08 -13.54 -15.16
C ALA A 189 13.26 -12.15 -14.54
N VAL A 190 12.23 -11.32 -14.67
CA VAL A 190 12.12 -10.04 -13.96
C VAL A 190 12.02 -10.35 -12.45
N PRO A 191 12.86 -9.75 -11.60
CA PRO A 191 12.76 -9.93 -10.16
C PRO A 191 11.39 -9.46 -9.66
N MET A 192 10.86 -10.09 -8.63
CA MET A 192 9.52 -9.81 -8.08
C MET A 192 9.34 -8.33 -7.74
N SER A 193 10.39 -7.67 -7.21
CA SER A 193 10.38 -6.21 -6.99
C SER A 193 10.19 -5.42 -8.29
N GLY A 194 10.81 -5.82 -9.38
CA GLY A 194 10.65 -5.19 -10.68
C GLY A 194 9.21 -5.27 -11.18
N PHE A 195 8.56 -6.42 -11.00
CA PHE A 195 7.15 -6.59 -11.33
C PHE A 195 6.25 -5.71 -10.46
N TYR A 196 6.43 -5.75 -9.12
CA TYR A 196 5.59 -4.98 -8.18
C TYR A 196 5.78 -3.46 -8.29
N LEU A 197 6.88 -2.98 -8.84
CA LEU A 197 7.10 -1.54 -9.09
C LEU A 197 6.74 -1.14 -10.54
N GLY A 198 7.05 -2.00 -11.51
CA GLY A 198 6.86 -1.70 -12.93
C GLY A 198 5.42 -1.89 -13.41
N ALA A 199 4.74 -2.98 -13.02
CA ALA A 199 3.38 -3.26 -13.47
C ALA A 199 2.36 -2.19 -13.00
N PRO A 200 2.39 -1.68 -11.74
CA PRO A 200 1.54 -0.58 -11.32
C PRO A 200 1.74 0.70 -12.14
N LEU A 201 2.98 1.05 -12.45
CA LEU A 201 3.29 2.20 -13.29
C LEU A 201 2.74 2.02 -14.71
N PHE A 202 2.93 0.84 -15.29
CA PHE A 202 2.39 0.50 -16.61
C PHE A 202 0.86 0.60 -16.66
N ILE A 203 0.15 0.03 -15.66
CA ILE A 203 -1.31 0.12 -15.54
C ILE A 203 -1.75 1.60 -15.46
N LEU A 204 -1.09 2.42 -14.64
CA LEU A 204 -1.43 3.84 -14.52
C LEU A 204 -1.25 4.58 -15.84
N LEU A 205 -0.15 4.34 -16.58
CA LEU A 205 0.10 4.98 -17.89
C LEU A 205 -0.97 4.58 -18.91
N LEU A 206 -1.33 3.30 -19.01
CA LEU A 206 -2.42 2.83 -19.86
C LEU A 206 -3.75 3.46 -19.46
N TYR A 207 -4.04 3.53 -18.17
CA TYR A 207 -5.24 4.10 -17.61
C TYR A 207 -5.38 5.59 -17.98
N LEU A 208 -4.35 6.39 -17.78
CA LEU A 208 -4.33 7.81 -18.19
C LEU A 208 -4.49 7.95 -19.71
N ARG A 209 -3.76 7.15 -20.50
CA ARG A 209 -3.86 7.14 -21.96
C ARG A 209 -5.29 6.87 -22.43
N PHE A 210 -5.95 5.88 -21.83
CA PHE A 210 -7.34 5.56 -22.14
C PHE A 210 -8.28 6.76 -21.89
N HIS A 211 -8.12 7.43 -20.78
CA HIS A 211 -8.94 8.59 -20.44
C HIS A 211 -8.72 9.78 -21.38
N PHE A 212 -7.48 10.03 -21.80
CA PHE A 212 -7.21 11.04 -22.84
C PHE A 212 -7.87 10.69 -24.17
N LEU A 213 -7.90 9.43 -24.54
CA LEU A 213 -8.61 8.98 -25.75
C LEU A 213 -10.12 9.13 -25.61
N LEU A 214 -10.69 8.82 -24.46
CA LEU A 214 -12.10 9.05 -24.17
C LEU A 214 -12.46 10.53 -24.28
N LEU A 215 -11.66 11.44 -23.71
CA LEU A 215 -11.86 12.88 -23.83
C LEU A 215 -11.91 13.31 -25.30
N ARG A 216 -10.99 12.83 -26.12
CA ARG A 216 -10.96 13.12 -27.56
C ARG A 216 -12.18 12.54 -28.27
N LEU A 217 -12.54 11.29 -27.95
CA LEU A 217 -13.71 10.62 -28.54
C LEU A 217 -15.00 11.40 -28.23
N TRP A 218 -15.19 11.79 -26.98
CA TRP A 218 -16.39 12.54 -26.59
C TRP A 218 -16.43 13.96 -27.17
N GLY A 219 -15.26 14.61 -27.31
CA GLY A 219 -15.15 15.87 -28.04
C GLY A 219 -15.64 15.73 -29.49
N ASN A 220 -15.22 14.68 -30.16
CA ASN A 220 -15.66 14.36 -31.53
C ASN A 220 -17.17 14.03 -31.58
N MET A 221 -17.67 13.23 -30.63
CA MET A 221 -19.11 12.90 -30.55
C MET A 221 -19.98 14.13 -30.26
N ALA A 222 -19.49 15.08 -29.46
CA ALA A 222 -20.21 16.33 -29.18
C ALA A 222 -20.36 17.23 -30.41
N ALA A 223 -19.53 17.05 -31.45
CA ALA A 223 -19.63 17.77 -32.71
C ALA A 223 -20.58 17.09 -33.71
N LEU A 224 -21.07 15.87 -33.44
CA LEU A 224 -21.99 15.17 -34.33
C LEU A 224 -23.46 15.43 -33.99
N PRO A 225 -24.35 15.28 -34.98
CA PRO A 225 -25.78 15.22 -34.75
C PRO A 225 -26.20 14.13 -33.78
N SER A 226 -27.25 14.33 -33.04
CA SER A 226 -27.86 13.31 -32.17
C SER A 226 -28.59 12.22 -32.96
N VAL A 227 -29.17 12.62 -34.10
CA VAL A 227 -29.83 11.74 -35.07
C VAL A 227 -29.39 12.18 -36.46
N PHE A 228 -28.93 11.22 -37.26
CA PHE A 228 -28.56 11.44 -38.64
C PHE A 228 -29.78 11.50 -39.58
N ILE A 229 -29.58 11.88 -40.84
CA ILE A 229 -30.65 12.04 -41.83
C ILE A 229 -31.44 10.74 -42.03
N ASP A 230 -30.76 9.59 -41.96
CA ASP A 230 -31.31 8.25 -42.12
C ASP A 230 -32.01 7.71 -40.83
N GLY A 231 -32.12 8.51 -39.81
CA GLY A 231 -32.68 8.11 -38.49
C GLY A 231 -31.75 7.30 -37.62
N ASN A 232 -30.53 7.06 -38.07
CA ASN A 232 -29.56 6.38 -37.24
C ASN A 232 -28.99 7.30 -36.16
N THR A 233 -28.68 6.74 -35.02
CA THR A 233 -28.02 7.45 -33.92
C THR A 233 -26.57 6.99 -33.82
N PRO A 234 -25.63 7.87 -33.43
CA PRO A 234 -24.24 7.47 -33.18
C PRO A 234 -24.09 6.32 -32.17
N GLU A 235 -25.15 6.02 -31.41
CA GLU A 235 -25.17 4.95 -30.41
C GLU A 235 -25.23 3.55 -31.03
N LYS A 236 -25.85 3.38 -32.21
CA LYS A 236 -26.05 2.05 -32.84
C LYS A 236 -24.74 1.44 -33.35
N ASP A 237 -23.78 2.27 -33.77
CA ASP A 237 -22.54 1.81 -34.41
C ASP A 237 -21.36 1.66 -33.44
N GLY A 238 -21.54 2.02 -32.16
CA GLY A 238 -20.48 2.00 -31.16
C GLY A 238 -20.51 0.79 -30.22
N PRO A 239 -19.35 0.38 -29.65
CA PRO A 239 -19.30 -0.68 -28.64
C PRO A 239 -20.13 -0.30 -27.42
N TRP A 240 -20.95 -1.25 -26.92
CA TRP A 240 -21.92 -1.04 -25.85
C TRP A 240 -21.36 -0.31 -24.62
N PHE A 241 -20.13 -0.66 -24.18
CA PHE A 241 -19.52 -0.11 -22.97
C PHE A 241 -19.09 1.35 -23.14
N LEU A 242 -18.59 1.76 -24.33
CA LEU A 242 -18.28 3.17 -24.61
C LEU A 242 -19.56 4.00 -24.71
N MET A 243 -20.60 3.45 -25.33
CA MET A 243 -21.89 4.10 -25.42
C MET A 243 -22.57 4.21 -24.04
N ALA A 244 -22.47 3.17 -23.19
CA ALA A 244 -22.91 3.24 -21.80
C ALA A 244 -22.21 4.34 -20.99
N LEU A 245 -20.90 4.54 -21.21
CA LEU A 245 -20.17 5.67 -20.61
C LEU A 245 -20.61 7.02 -21.17
N ALA A 246 -20.87 7.11 -22.49
CA ALA A 246 -21.33 8.32 -23.16
C ALA A 246 -22.72 8.75 -22.66
N ARG A 247 -23.64 7.82 -22.38
CA ARG A 247 -24.98 8.10 -21.79
C ARG A 247 -24.89 8.95 -20.52
N ARG A 248 -23.83 8.85 -19.75
CA ARG A 248 -23.62 9.67 -18.55
C ARG A 248 -23.42 11.15 -18.89
N HIS A 249 -22.88 11.46 -20.04
CA HIS A 249 -22.46 12.81 -20.44
C HIS A 249 -23.41 13.48 -21.44
N PHE A 250 -24.07 12.72 -22.31
CA PHE A 250 -24.96 13.22 -23.36
C PHE A 250 -26.44 13.09 -22.96
N ARG A 251 -27.18 14.23 -22.91
CA ARG A 251 -28.60 14.21 -22.53
C ARG A 251 -29.48 13.45 -23.51
N TRP A 252 -29.20 13.54 -24.83
CA TRP A 252 -29.96 12.87 -25.88
C TRP A 252 -29.84 11.33 -25.83
N MET A 253 -28.84 10.78 -25.16
CA MET A 253 -28.71 9.34 -24.89
C MET A 253 -29.43 8.87 -23.61
N ARG A 254 -29.96 9.79 -22.78
CA ARG A 254 -30.55 9.45 -21.47
C ARG A 254 -32.01 9.02 -21.51
N ASP A 255 -32.70 9.19 -22.63
CA ASP A 255 -34.15 8.92 -22.71
C ASP A 255 -34.50 7.42 -22.64
N SER A 256 -33.56 6.52 -22.80
CA SER A 256 -33.75 5.08 -22.54
C SER A 256 -33.54 4.76 -21.06
N ARG A 257 -34.60 4.90 -20.24
CA ARG A 257 -34.58 4.56 -18.79
C ARG A 257 -34.81 3.08 -18.49
N SER A 258 -34.41 2.17 -19.37
CA SER A 258 -34.51 0.75 -19.06
C SER A 258 -33.57 0.37 -17.89
N PRO A 259 -33.97 -0.50 -16.95
CA PRO A 259 -33.10 -0.97 -15.87
C PRO A 259 -31.78 -1.55 -16.37
N GLN A 260 -31.78 -2.17 -17.55
CA GLN A 260 -30.60 -2.70 -18.21
C GLN A 260 -29.61 -1.59 -18.61
N ALA A 261 -30.09 -0.49 -19.18
CA ALA A 261 -29.24 0.65 -19.56
C ALA A 261 -28.57 1.32 -18.34
N ILE A 262 -29.26 1.36 -17.20
CA ILE A 262 -28.69 1.85 -15.94
C ILE A 262 -27.58 0.90 -15.47
N LEU A 263 -27.84 -0.41 -15.44
CA LEU A 263 -26.86 -1.41 -15.03
C LEU A 263 -25.60 -1.37 -15.91
N GLU A 264 -25.78 -1.30 -17.24
CA GLU A 264 -24.66 -1.16 -18.19
C GLU A 264 -23.83 0.10 -17.91
N THR A 265 -24.48 1.23 -17.64
CA THR A 265 -23.81 2.49 -17.35
C THR A 265 -23.01 2.43 -16.05
N VAL A 266 -23.58 1.80 -15.01
CA VAL A 266 -22.89 1.58 -13.72
C VAL A 266 -21.70 0.65 -13.91
N LEU A 267 -21.90 -0.50 -14.57
CA LEU A 267 -20.85 -1.48 -14.80
C LEU A 267 -19.71 -0.90 -15.65
N ALA A 268 -20.04 -0.23 -16.76
CA ALA A 268 -19.07 0.44 -17.61
C ALA A 268 -18.29 1.51 -16.83
N SER A 269 -18.96 2.28 -15.96
CA SER A 269 -18.32 3.30 -15.13
C SER A 269 -17.38 2.69 -14.08
N LEU A 270 -17.78 1.62 -13.41
CA LEU A 270 -16.93 0.89 -12.47
C LEU A 270 -15.68 0.34 -13.16
N LEU A 271 -15.85 -0.33 -14.28
CA LEU A 271 -14.73 -0.91 -15.03
C LEU A 271 -13.81 0.16 -15.64
N ALA A 272 -14.35 1.26 -16.15
CA ALA A 272 -13.54 2.31 -16.79
C ALA A 272 -12.79 3.19 -15.78
N TYR A 273 -13.41 3.53 -14.64
CA TYR A 273 -12.83 4.49 -13.69
C TYR A 273 -12.19 3.85 -12.46
N TRP A 274 -12.65 2.67 -12.02
CA TRP A 274 -12.25 2.10 -10.74
C TRP A 274 -11.42 0.82 -10.82
N ILE A 275 -11.40 0.10 -11.96
CA ILE A 275 -10.64 -1.15 -12.05
C ILE A 275 -9.14 -0.94 -11.82
N ALA A 276 -8.54 0.11 -12.40
CA ALA A 276 -7.12 0.40 -12.22
C ALA A 276 -6.79 0.85 -10.78
N PRO A 277 -7.50 1.84 -10.16
CA PRO A 277 -7.30 2.18 -8.75
C PRO A 277 -7.42 0.97 -7.80
N VAL A 278 -8.41 0.10 -8.01
CA VAL A 278 -8.59 -1.12 -7.19
C VAL A 278 -7.44 -2.09 -7.37
N THR A 279 -6.98 -2.31 -8.62
CA THR A 279 -5.83 -3.18 -8.88
C THR A 279 -4.56 -2.62 -8.23
N LEU A 280 -4.33 -1.30 -8.33
CA LEU A 280 -3.20 -0.63 -7.67
C LEU A 280 -3.28 -0.73 -6.15
N PHE A 281 -4.47 -0.65 -5.57
CA PHE A 281 -4.69 -0.85 -4.14
C PHE A 281 -4.30 -2.27 -3.70
N PHE A 282 -4.63 -3.31 -4.47
CA PHE A 282 -4.19 -4.67 -4.18
C PHE A 282 -2.67 -4.85 -4.31
N PHE A 283 -2.01 -4.16 -5.25
CA PHE A 283 -0.54 -4.13 -5.31
C PHE A 283 0.06 -3.55 -4.03
N TRP A 284 -0.44 -2.39 -3.59
CA TRP A 284 0.01 -1.76 -2.34
C TRP A 284 -0.19 -2.69 -1.16
N LEU A 285 -1.39 -3.25 -1.02
CA LEU A 285 -1.77 -4.13 0.07
C LEU A 285 -0.82 -5.33 0.16
N ARG A 286 -0.55 -5.97 -0.98
CA ARG A 286 0.33 -7.14 -1.06
C ARG A 286 1.80 -6.79 -0.79
N TYR A 287 2.24 -5.62 -1.25
CA TYR A 287 3.62 -5.15 -1.09
C TYR A 287 3.98 -4.77 0.34
N LEU A 288 2.99 -4.44 1.19
CA LEU A 288 3.20 -4.12 2.62
C LEU A 288 3.96 -5.24 3.36
N ALA A 289 3.72 -6.50 3.01
CA ALA A 289 4.42 -7.64 3.62
C ALA A 289 5.95 -7.60 3.42
N ARG A 290 6.45 -6.88 2.42
CA ARG A 290 7.89 -6.68 2.18
C ARG A 290 8.52 -5.66 3.14
N GLN A 291 7.72 -4.84 3.82
CA GLN A 291 8.18 -3.82 4.77
C GLN A 291 9.18 -2.80 4.15
N ASP A 292 9.10 -2.57 2.83
CA ASP A 292 9.92 -1.60 2.10
C ASP A 292 9.18 -0.26 1.97
N MET A 293 9.64 0.75 2.72
CA MET A 293 9.00 2.07 2.76
C MET A 293 9.03 2.78 1.40
N ARG A 294 10.15 2.66 0.65
CA ARG A 294 10.32 3.38 -0.63
C ARG A 294 9.34 2.88 -1.69
N GLY A 295 9.27 1.56 -1.86
CA GLY A 295 8.33 0.93 -2.78
C GLY A 295 6.87 1.18 -2.37
N THR A 296 6.57 1.13 -1.08
CA THR A 296 5.23 1.42 -0.55
C THR A 296 4.79 2.86 -0.83
N LEU A 297 5.68 3.85 -0.65
CA LEU A 297 5.39 5.26 -0.99
C LEU A 297 5.10 5.45 -2.48
N LEU A 298 5.81 4.75 -3.36
CA LEU A 298 5.49 4.76 -4.78
C LEU A 298 4.06 4.26 -5.04
N HIS A 299 3.65 3.15 -4.42
CA HIS A 299 2.27 2.65 -4.56
C HIS A 299 1.24 3.67 -4.06
N VAL A 300 1.47 4.30 -2.90
CA VAL A 300 0.59 5.36 -2.37
C VAL A 300 0.44 6.50 -3.38
N LEU A 301 1.54 6.95 -4.00
CA LEU A 301 1.53 7.98 -5.03
C LEU A 301 0.71 7.55 -6.26
N LEU A 302 0.96 6.34 -6.77
CA LEU A 302 0.27 5.81 -7.96
C LEU A 302 -1.24 5.63 -7.72
N ILE A 303 -1.64 5.13 -6.55
CA ILE A 303 -3.05 5.00 -6.17
C ILE A 303 -3.69 6.41 -6.08
N SER A 304 -3.06 7.33 -5.37
CA SER A 304 -3.59 8.69 -5.20
C SER A 304 -3.79 9.40 -6.53
N LEU A 305 -2.85 9.25 -7.46
CA LEU A 305 -2.96 9.80 -8.81
C LEU A 305 -4.08 9.14 -9.62
N SER A 306 -4.25 7.81 -9.49
CA SER A 306 -5.33 7.09 -10.17
C SER A 306 -6.72 7.46 -9.62
N VAL A 307 -6.85 7.62 -8.30
CA VAL A 307 -8.09 8.10 -7.66
C VAL A 307 -8.41 9.54 -8.06
N ALA A 308 -7.39 10.41 -8.13
CA ALA A 308 -7.55 11.77 -8.66
C ALA A 308 -8.12 11.75 -10.08
N ALA A 309 -7.55 10.94 -10.96
CA ALA A 309 -8.03 10.78 -12.32
C ALA A 309 -9.47 10.24 -12.37
N ALA A 310 -9.78 9.19 -11.58
CA ALA A 310 -11.13 8.60 -11.51
C ALA A 310 -12.22 9.59 -11.07
N THR A 311 -11.89 10.51 -10.17
CA THR A 311 -12.85 11.49 -9.64
C THR A 311 -12.93 12.78 -10.47
N CYS A 312 -11.79 13.26 -10.98
CA CYS A 312 -11.70 14.51 -11.73
C CYS A 312 -12.24 14.39 -13.15
N LEU A 313 -11.80 13.35 -13.89
CA LEU A 313 -12.10 13.25 -15.31
C LEU A 313 -13.59 13.21 -15.63
N PRO A 314 -14.45 12.43 -14.96
CA PRO A 314 -15.89 12.44 -15.23
C PRO A 314 -16.54 13.81 -15.01
N THR A 315 -16.06 14.55 -14.01
CA THR A 315 -16.60 15.86 -13.66
C THR A 315 -16.16 16.95 -14.65
N VAL A 316 -14.92 16.93 -15.10
CA VAL A 316 -14.39 17.82 -16.15
C VAL A 316 -15.14 17.58 -17.45
N VAL A 317 -15.24 16.32 -17.87
CA VAL A 317 -15.97 15.92 -19.09
C VAL A 317 -17.41 16.43 -19.07
N SER A 318 -18.14 16.19 -17.99
CA SER A 318 -19.55 16.61 -17.88
C SER A 318 -19.75 18.13 -18.01
N ARG A 319 -18.71 18.93 -17.72
CA ARG A 319 -18.73 20.38 -17.84
C ARG A 319 -18.32 20.88 -19.24
N VAL A 320 -17.29 20.26 -19.81
CA VAL A 320 -16.78 20.60 -21.14
C VAL A 320 -17.81 20.24 -22.23
N LEU A 321 -18.53 19.14 -22.05
CA LEU A 321 -19.48 18.60 -23.04
C LEU A 321 -20.93 19.11 -22.87
N ARG A 322 -21.25 19.91 -21.85
CA ARG A 322 -22.60 20.52 -21.74
C ARG A 322 -22.76 21.65 -22.76
N PRO A 323 -23.40 21.41 -23.90
CA PRO A 323 -23.73 22.46 -24.82
C PRO A 323 -24.99 23.15 -24.28
N GLY A 324 -24.92 24.39 -23.89
CA GLY A 324 -26.12 25.15 -23.63
C GLY A 324 -26.15 26.04 -22.39
N ASP A 325 -25.27 25.88 -21.45
CA ASP A 325 -25.15 26.84 -20.36
C ASP A 325 -24.30 28.03 -20.84
N LEU A 326 -24.89 29.23 -20.84
CA LEU A 326 -24.23 30.51 -21.03
C LEU A 326 -22.84 30.52 -20.37
N PRO A 327 -21.86 31.27 -20.89
CA PRO A 327 -20.52 31.37 -20.30
C PRO A 327 -20.63 32.03 -18.92
N ARG A 328 -21.17 31.31 -17.96
CA ARG A 328 -21.10 31.68 -16.56
C ARG A 328 -19.63 31.60 -16.20
N LYS A 329 -19.02 32.78 -16.08
CA LYS A 329 -17.62 33.09 -15.72
C LYS A 329 -16.81 31.91 -15.24
N SER A 330 -15.59 31.73 -15.74
CA SER A 330 -14.58 30.67 -15.53
C SER A 330 -14.32 30.19 -14.07
N LYS A 331 -15.18 30.60 -13.12
CA LYS A 331 -15.09 30.21 -11.69
C LYS A 331 -15.43 28.75 -11.40
N ALA A 332 -15.87 27.98 -12.39
CA ALA A 332 -16.42 26.64 -12.11
C ALA A 332 -15.41 25.50 -12.18
N ILE A 333 -14.20 25.68 -12.71
CA ILE A 333 -13.17 24.61 -12.73
C ILE A 333 -12.43 24.55 -11.39
N PHE A 334 -12.16 25.69 -10.77
CA PHE A 334 -11.41 25.77 -9.51
C PHE A 334 -12.03 24.96 -8.35
N PRO A 335 -13.34 25.04 -8.04
CA PRO A 335 -13.92 24.23 -6.95
C PRO A 335 -13.89 22.72 -7.22
N VAL A 336 -13.91 22.27 -8.50
CA VAL A 336 -13.74 20.85 -8.82
C VAL A 336 -12.30 20.41 -8.60
N MET A 337 -11.35 21.20 -9.09
CA MET A 337 -9.94 20.92 -8.81
C MET A 337 -9.67 20.89 -7.31
N LEU A 338 -10.24 21.81 -6.54
CA LEU A 338 -10.08 21.85 -5.09
C LEU A 338 -10.71 20.63 -4.40
N SER A 339 -11.92 20.21 -4.80
CA SER A 339 -12.56 19.02 -4.23
C SER A 339 -11.79 17.74 -4.58
N THR A 340 -11.30 17.65 -5.79
CA THR A 340 -10.48 16.52 -6.24
C THR A 340 -9.15 16.47 -5.49
N LEU A 341 -8.50 17.64 -5.34
CA LEU A 341 -7.27 17.76 -4.56
C LEU A 341 -7.49 17.32 -3.10
N LYS A 342 -8.60 17.72 -2.48
CA LYS A 342 -8.95 17.28 -1.12
C LYS A 342 -9.09 15.78 -1.01
N VAL A 343 -9.82 15.12 -1.92
CA VAL A 343 -10.01 13.66 -1.93
C VAL A 343 -8.68 12.96 -2.15
N THR A 344 -7.85 13.46 -3.06
CA THR A 344 -6.53 12.90 -3.36
C THR A 344 -5.59 13.01 -2.16
N LEU A 345 -5.52 14.18 -1.54
CA LEU A 345 -4.68 14.39 -0.35
C LEU A 345 -5.17 13.55 0.83
N LEU A 346 -6.48 13.44 1.03
CA LEU A 346 -7.04 12.61 2.10
C LEU A 346 -6.72 11.13 1.89
N SER A 347 -6.90 10.61 0.68
CA SER A 347 -6.56 9.22 0.35
C SER A 347 -5.07 8.96 0.48
N ALA A 348 -4.22 9.88 0.00
CA ALA A 348 -2.77 9.77 0.13
C ALA A 348 -2.32 9.79 1.60
N CYS A 349 -2.88 10.70 2.40
CA CYS A 349 -2.59 10.82 3.82
C CYS A 349 -3.01 9.56 4.58
N LEU A 350 -4.22 9.04 4.34
CA LEU A 350 -4.70 7.82 4.97
C LEU A 350 -3.82 6.61 4.64
N LEU A 351 -3.52 6.38 3.36
CA LEU A 351 -2.66 5.28 2.92
C LEU A 351 -1.22 5.44 3.43
N PHE A 352 -0.71 6.68 3.48
CA PHE A 352 0.61 6.97 4.05
C PHE A 352 0.66 6.64 5.54
N LEU A 353 -0.33 7.11 6.32
CA LEU A 353 -0.41 6.84 7.77
C LEU A 353 -0.54 5.35 8.06
N LEU A 354 -1.37 4.61 7.31
CA LEU A 354 -1.46 3.16 7.42
C LEU A 354 -0.12 2.49 7.09
N SER A 355 0.53 2.88 6.00
CA SER A 355 1.83 2.33 5.61
C SER A 355 2.91 2.63 6.65
N PHE A 356 2.95 3.87 7.13
CA PHE A 356 3.91 4.30 8.15
C PHE A 356 3.68 3.55 9.47
N GLY A 357 2.43 3.43 9.91
CA GLY A 357 2.05 2.69 11.12
C GLY A 357 2.46 1.22 11.05
N VAL A 358 2.29 0.57 9.89
CA VAL A 358 2.68 -0.83 9.69
C VAL A 358 4.20 -1.01 9.63
N ILE A 359 4.93 -0.14 8.89
CA ILE A 359 6.36 -0.33 8.61
C ILE A 359 7.25 0.21 9.72
N ARG A 360 7.01 1.42 10.21
CA ARG A 360 7.87 2.07 11.23
C ARG A 360 7.27 2.10 12.62
N GLY A 361 5.95 2.19 12.73
CA GLY A 361 5.27 2.57 13.96
C GLY A 361 5.56 4.03 14.33
N MET A 362 4.81 4.61 15.25
CA MET A 362 5.17 5.91 15.83
C MET A 362 6.23 5.73 16.92
N PRO A 363 7.18 6.69 17.09
CA PRO A 363 8.09 6.68 18.24
C PRO A 363 7.30 6.75 19.54
N ALA A 364 7.80 6.10 20.58
CA ALA A 364 7.15 6.04 21.90
C ALA A 364 7.01 7.43 22.57
N ASP A 365 7.83 8.40 22.15
CA ASP A 365 7.90 9.76 22.74
C ASP A 365 7.07 10.81 22.00
N SER A 366 6.11 10.40 21.15
CA SER A 366 5.29 11.40 20.45
C SER A 366 4.30 12.04 21.42
N SER A 367 4.43 13.35 21.64
CA SER A 367 3.52 14.19 22.43
C SER A 367 2.08 14.29 21.90
N ILE A 368 1.80 13.62 20.77
CA ILE A 368 0.51 13.67 20.05
C ILE A 368 -0.53 12.71 20.65
N ALA A 369 -0.09 11.63 21.31
CA ALA A 369 -0.96 10.69 21.99
C ALA A 369 -0.24 10.09 23.21
N PRO A 370 -0.22 10.77 24.35
CA PRO A 370 0.54 10.34 25.53
C PRO A 370 0.06 9.02 26.14
N GLU A 371 -1.13 8.55 25.77
CA GLU A 371 -1.71 7.29 26.27
C GLU A 371 -1.49 6.08 25.31
N MET A 372 -1.01 6.32 24.07
CA MET A 372 -0.78 5.24 23.11
C MET A 372 0.70 5.01 22.87
N THR A 373 1.17 3.82 23.20
CA THR A 373 2.54 3.41 22.87
C THR A 373 2.67 3.16 21.36
N GLY A 374 3.88 3.31 20.80
CA GLY A 374 4.12 3.02 19.38
C GLY A 374 3.74 1.60 18.96
N SER A 375 3.68 0.66 19.93
CA SER A 375 3.20 -0.71 19.74
C SER A 375 1.68 -0.77 19.51
N ASP A 376 0.91 0.10 20.13
CA ASP A 376 -0.55 0.10 20.04
C ASP A 376 -1.03 0.59 18.69
N ILE A 377 -0.41 1.62 18.12
CA ILE A 377 -0.73 2.14 16.78
C ILE A 377 -0.40 1.09 15.71
N ARG A 378 0.72 0.37 15.84
CA ARG A 378 1.05 -0.74 14.94
C ARG A 378 0.02 -1.87 15.05
N ARG A 379 -0.35 -2.22 16.28
CA ARG A 379 -1.36 -3.25 16.55
C ARG A 379 -2.71 -2.84 15.94
N TRP A 380 -3.12 -1.59 16.12
CA TRP A 380 -4.35 -1.07 15.54
C TRP A 380 -4.33 -1.09 13.99
N ALA A 381 -3.26 -0.59 13.35
CA ALA A 381 -3.12 -0.61 11.90
C ALA A 381 -3.10 -2.04 11.34
N ALA A 382 -2.38 -2.95 12.01
CA ALA A 382 -2.33 -4.36 11.63
C ALA A 382 -3.68 -5.06 11.82
N GLN A 383 -4.39 -4.78 12.93
CA GLN A 383 -5.74 -5.33 13.20
C GLN A 383 -6.77 -4.81 12.20
N GLY A 384 -6.71 -3.53 11.82
CA GLY A 384 -7.59 -2.96 10.79
C GLY A 384 -7.43 -3.65 9.44
N LEU A 385 -6.20 -3.95 9.03
CA LEU A 385 -5.92 -4.71 7.81
C LEU A 385 -6.32 -6.18 7.94
N GLN A 386 -6.12 -6.79 9.12
CA GLN A 386 -6.49 -8.16 9.39
C GLN A 386 -8.02 -8.36 9.39
N PHE A 387 -8.80 -7.34 9.83
CA PHE A 387 -10.25 -7.36 9.75
C PHE A 387 -10.77 -7.54 8.33
N ILE A 388 -10.08 -6.97 7.33
CA ILE A 388 -10.37 -7.18 5.90
C ILE A 388 -9.67 -8.42 5.32
N GLY A 389 -9.18 -9.32 6.17
CA GLY A 389 -8.56 -10.60 5.77
C GLY A 389 -7.10 -10.47 5.30
N PHE A 390 -6.43 -9.33 5.57
CA PHE A 390 -5.10 -9.07 5.06
C PHE A 390 -4.04 -9.01 6.17
N ARG A 391 -2.90 -9.71 5.98
CA ARG A 391 -1.76 -9.71 6.90
C ARG A 391 -0.66 -8.80 6.36
N PRO A 392 -0.31 -7.70 7.06
CA PRO A 392 0.69 -6.74 6.60
C PRO A 392 2.14 -7.20 6.82
N TYR A 393 2.35 -8.29 7.54
CA TYR A 393 3.67 -8.87 7.83
C TYR A 393 3.83 -10.20 7.09
N ALA A 394 5.07 -10.50 6.68
CA ALA A 394 5.36 -11.71 5.92
C ALA A 394 5.05 -12.98 6.75
N ASP A 395 4.35 -13.92 6.15
CA ASP A 395 4.15 -15.26 6.66
C ASP A 395 4.95 -16.22 5.77
N VAL A 396 6.08 -16.67 6.31
CA VAL A 396 7.03 -17.54 5.63
C VAL A 396 7.19 -18.87 6.38
N THR A 397 6.21 -19.22 7.20
CA THR A 397 6.18 -20.46 7.98
C THR A 397 6.48 -21.67 7.10
N GLU A 398 7.28 -22.59 7.62
CA GLU A 398 7.74 -23.81 6.93
C GLU A 398 8.53 -23.57 5.63
N ALA A 399 8.89 -22.33 5.34
CA ALA A 399 9.63 -22.03 4.11
C ALA A 399 11.09 -22.51 4.19
N SER A 400 11.57 -23.04 3.08
CA SER A 400 12.99 -23.32 2.89
C SER A 400 13.64 -22.14 2.15
N PHE A 401 14.42 -21.34 2.88
CA PHE A 401 15.17 -20.22 2.32
C PHE A 401 16.54 -20.64 1.79
N SER A 402 17.11 -21.67 2.37
CA SER A 402 18.33 -22.29 1.89
C SER A 402 18.00 -23.64 1.26
N PRO A 403 18.74 -24.13 0.28
CA PRO A 403 18.54 -25.46 -0.27
C PRO A 403 18.80 -26.52 0.81
N PHE A 404 18.08 -27.64 0.76
CA PHE A 404 18.40 -28.78 1.60
C PHE A 404 19.77 -29.37 1.22
N PRO A 405 20.48 -30.02 2.16
CA PRO A 405 21.77 -30.61 1.87
C PRO A 405 21.65 -31.68 0.78
N ALA A 406 22.65 -31.72 -0.09
CA ALA A 406 22.71 -32.69 -1.15
C ALA A 406 22.69 -34.12 -0.57
N HIS A 407 21.93 -35.02 -1.17
CA HIS A 407 21.78 -36.42 -0.75
C HIS A 407 21.34 -36.64 0.71
N GLY A 408 20.73 -35.64 1.37
CA GLY A 408 20.29 -35.71 2.75
C GLY A 408 21.45 -35.80 3.76
N ASP A 409 22.63 -35.32 3.41
CA ASP A 409 23.77 -35.25 4.30
C ASP A 409 23.63 -34.16 5.34
N TRP A 410 23.20 -34.51 6.56
CA TRP A 410 23.05 -33.62 7.70
C TRP A 410 24.27 -33.54 8.60
N SER A 411 25.43 -34.10 8.17
CA SER A 411 26.71 -33.91 8.84
C SER A 411 27.09 -32.43 8.90
N ASP A 412 28.03 -32.09 9.77
CA ASP A 412 28.57 -30.73 9.86
C ASP A 412 29.16 -30.24 8.52
N GLU A 413 29.78 -31.15 7.76
CA GLU A 413 30.33 -30.85 6.43
C GLU A 413 29.26 -30.63 5.40
N GLY A 414 28.22 -31.46 5.37
CA GLY A 414 27.05 -31.30 4.49
C GLY A 414 26.28 -30.00 4.76
N VAL A 415 26.11 -29.67 6.04
CA VAL A 415 25.48 -28.39 6.44
C VAL A 415 26.35 -27.19 6.05
N ALA A 416 27.67 -27.26 6.23
CA ALA A 416 28.62 -26.21 5.85
C ALA A 416 28.65 -25.96 4.34
N ALA A 417 28.40 -26.97 3.52
CA ALA A 417 28.33 -26.86 2.07
C ALA A 417 27.07 -26.17 1.54
N ILE A 418 26.04 -25.99 2.36
CA ILE A 418 24.80 -25.36 1.96
C ILE A 418 25.04 -23.87 1.65
N ARG A 419 24.66 -23.45 0.43
CA ARG A 419 24.71 -22.03 0.03
C ARG A 419 23.52 -21.29 0.63
N GLY A 420 23.74 -20.56 1.73
CA GLY A 420 22.72 -19.78 2.39
C GLY A 420 22.16 -18.62 1.55
N VAL A 421 20.90 -18.30 1.77
CA VAL A 421 20.21 -17.17 1.16
C VAL A 421 20.80 -15.82 1.59
N ARG A 422 20.68 -14.80 0.74
CA ARG A 422 21.13 -13.43 1.05
C ARG A 422 19.94 -12.55 1.41
N LEU A 423 19.79 -12.23 2.68
CA LEU A 423 18.73 -11.40 3.26
C LEU A 423 19.32 -10.23 4.08
N ASN A 424 20.52 -9.76 3.70
CA ASN A 424 21.18 -8.65 4.39
C ASN A 424 20.30 -7.40 4.39
N GLN A 425 20.22 -6.71 5.54
CA GLN A 425 19.46 -5.48 5.75
C GLN A 425 17.95 -5.60 5.47
N MET A 426 17.43 -6.83 5.34
CA MET A 426 16.03 -7.08 5.09
C MET A 426 15.18 -6.69 6.31
N ASN A 427 14.00 -6.11 6.06
CA ASN A 427 13.04 -5.82 7.11
C ASN A 427 12.03 -6.97 7.22
N LEU A 428 12.19 -7.78 8.26
CA LEU A 428 11.37 -8.96 8.59
C LEU A 428 10.70 -8.80 9.96
N ARG A 429 10.42 -7.56 10.37
CA ARG A 429 9.74 -7.28 11.64
C ARG A 429 8.40 -8.00 11.71
N TYR A 430 8.15 -8.64 12.86
CA TYR A 430 6.92 -9.39 13.13
C TYR A 430 6.61 -10.48 12.09
N ALA A 431 7.57 -10.86 11.24
CA ALA A 431 7.40 -11.96 10.32
C ALA A 431 7.12 -13.27 11.07
N ARG A 432 6.24 -14.10 10.52
CA ARG A 432 6.04 -15.46 10.98
C ARG A 432 6.96 -16.37 10.19
N ALA A 433 7.88 -17.02 10.88
CA ALA A 433 8.92 -17.86 10.29
C ALA A 433 9.13 -19.14 11.12
N TYR A 434 8.03 -19.73 11.61
CA TYR A 434 8.06 -20.99 12.33
C TYR A 434 8.58 -22.11 11.44
N HIS A 435 9.42 -23.01 12.00
CA HIS A 435 9.95 -24.18 11.32
C HIS A 435 10.65 -23.87 9.98
N THR A 436 11.16 -22.66 9.81
CA THR A 436 11.82 -22.23 8.57
C THR A 436 13.26 -22.73 8.48
N PHE A 437 13.73 -22.99 7.26
CA PHE A 437 15.08 -23.48 7.01
C PHE A 437 15.98 -22.35 6.48
N TRP A 438 16.84 -21.79 7.35
CA TRP A 438 17.70 -20.63 7.10
C TRP A 438 19.20 -20.98 7.25
N VAL A 439 19.58 -22.21 7.04
CA VAL A 439 20.96 -22.66 7.21
C VAL A 439 21.91 -21.81 6.37
N ASN A 440 22.99 -21.32 6.98
CA ASN A 440 23.99 -20.42 6.39
C ASN A 440 23.41 -19.12 5.78
N ALA A 441 22.18 -18.73 6.15
CA ALA A 441 21.56 -17.51 5.67
C ALA A 441 22.39 -16.27 6.05
N ARG A 442 22.48 -15.30 5.14
CA ARG A 442 23.14 -14.02 5.38
C ARG A 442 22.11 -12.98 5.78
N LEU A 443 22.03 -12.68 7.07
CA LEU A 443 21.07 -11.80 7.71
C LEU A 443 21.76 -10.56 8.34
N TRP A 444 22.94 -10.20 7.83
CA TRP A 444 23.68 -9.04 8.33
C TRP A 444 22.81 -7.77 8.33
N ARG A 445 22.72 -7.10 9.49
CA ARG A 445 21.86 -5.94 9.73
C ARG A 445 20.37 -6.16 9.39
N ALA A 446 19.90 -7.39 9.34
CA ALA A 446 18.48 -7.65 9.15
C ALA A 446 17.67 -7.16 10.36
N ASN A 447 16.46 -6.68 10.11
CA ASN A 447 15.53 -6.29 11.16
C ASN A 447 14.51 -7.40 11.39
N LEU A 448 14.70 -8.16 12.45
CA LEU A 448 13.86 -9.28 12.91
C LEU A 448 13.11 -8.92 14.21
N GLU A 449 12.98 -7.64 14.54
CA GLU A 449 12.28 -7.19 15.76
C GLU A 449 10.88 -7.80 15.84
N GLY A 450 10.58 -8.47 16.97
CA GLY A 450 9.30 -9.13 17.21
C GLY A 450 8.97 -10.28 16.25
N ALA A 451 9.93 -10.76 15.45
CA ALA A 451 9.71 -11.88 14.54
C ALA A 451 9.58 -13.22 15.30
N TYR A 452 8.80 -14.14 14.76
CA TYR A 452 8.54 -15.47 15.33
C TYR A 452 9.29 -16.52 14.51
N LEU A 453 10.41 -17.02 15.08
CA LEU A 453 11.29 -18.02 14.47
C LEU A 453 11.36 -19.31 15.31
N SER A 454 10.34 -19.63 16.12
CA SER A 454 10.33 -20.83 16.93
C SER A 454 10.61 -22.06 16.07
N GLU A 455 11.52 -22.93 16.55
CA GLU A 455 11.92 -24.17 15.91
C GLU A 455 12.55 -24.00 14.50
N ALA A 456 12.94 -22.78 14.13
CA ALA A 456 13.65 -22.55 12.87
C ALA A 456 15.06 -23.12 12.89
N ASP A 457 15.61 -23.45 11.72
CA ASP A 457 16.99 -23.91 11.56
C ASP A 457 17.87 -22.78 11.04
N LEU A 458 18.63 -22.17 11.94
CA LEU A 458 19.56 -21.06 11.71
C LEU A 458 21.03 -21.49 11.78
N ARG A 459 21.34 -22.79 11.68
CA ARG A 459 22.73 -23.27 11.79
C ARG A 459 23.65 -22.56 10.82
N GLY A 460 24.77 -22.02 11.31
CA GLY A 460 25.73 -21.26 10.52
C GLY A 460 25.21 -19.93 9.96
N ALA A 461 23.99 -19.48 10.30
CA ALA A 461 23.45 -18.22 9.84
C ALA A 461 24.23 -17.02 10.37
N ASN A 462 24.40 -15.98 9.55
CA ASN A 462 25.08 -14.75 9.92
C ASN A 462 24.07 -13.62 10.23
N LEU A 463 23.84 -13.40 11.53
CA LEU A 463 22.96 -12.35 12.08
C LEU A 463 23.77 -11.19 12.69
N ARG A 464 25.01 -10.96 12.23
CA ARG A 464 25.84 -9.86 12.71
C ARG A 464 25.11 -8.53 12.60
N GLU A 465 25.13 -7.73 13.68
CA GLU A 465 24.46 -6.43 13.78
C GLU A 465 22.95 -6.50 13.48
N ALA A 466 22.33 -7.70 13.56
CA ALA A 466 20.88 -7.83 13.37
C ALA A 466 20.09 -7.27 14.57
N ARG A 467 18.88 -6.81 14.30
CA ARG A 467 17.94 -6.32 15.32
C ARG A 467 16.93 -7.42 15.61
N LEU A 468 16.99 -7.98 16.81
CA LEU A 468 16.20 -9.13 17.27
C LEU A 468 15.36 -8.78 18.52
N HIS A 469 15.22 -7.50 18.86
CA HIS A 469 14.48 -7.06 20.04
C HIS A 469 13.08 -7.68 20.10
N ASN A 470 12.71 -8.31 21.24
CA ASN A 470 11.45 -9.03 21.43
C ASN A 470 11.18 -10.18 20.42
N ALA A 471 12.17 -10.66 19.69
CA ALA A 471 11.97 -11.79 18.79
C ALA A 471 11.78 -13.10 19.59
N VAL A 472 11.03 -14.04 19.02
CA VAL A 472 10.74 -15.35 19.61
C VAL A 472 11.48 -16.43 18.82
N LEU A 473 12.53 -17.00 19.41
CA LEU A 473 13.41 -18.01 18.84
C LEU A 473 13.48 -19.26 19.75
N ASP A 474 12.40 -19.57 20.47
CA ASP A 474 12.38 -20.74 21.33
C ASP A 474 12.63 -22.02 20.52
N ARG A 475 13.45 -22.92 21.08
CA ARG A 475 13.85 -24.18 20.45
C ARG A 475 14.49 -24.04 19.07
N VAL A 476 15.00 -22.84 18.73
CA VAL A 476 15.73 -22.61 17.48
C VAL A 476 17.01 -23.46 17.43
N ARG A 477 17.35 -23.95 16.25
CA ARG A 477 18.64 -24.62 15.96
C ARG A 477 19.58 -23.58 15.36
N ALA A 478 20.49 -23.03 16.17
CA ALA A 478 21.41 -21.96 15.77
C ALA A 478 22.88 -22.30 16.08
N GLY A 479 23.23 -23.58 16.03
CA GLY A 479 24.61 -24.02 16.20
C GLY A 479 25.54 -23.33 15.21
N ARG A 480 26.70 -22.80 15.69
CA ARG A 480 27.69 -22.04 14.90
C ARG A 480 27.12 -20.76 14.22
N ALA A 481 25.94 -20.31 14.59
CA ALA A 481 25.39 -19.04 14.08
C ALA A 481 26.15 -17.85 14.66
N VAL A 482 26.19 -16.74 13.91
CA VAL A 482 26.94 -15.52 14.26
C VAL A 482 25.96 -14.41 14.61
N PHE A 483 25.90 -14.03 15.91
CA PHE A 483 25.09 -12.96 16.46
C PHE A 483 25.94 -11.75 16.91
N VAL A 484 27.17 -11.63 16.42
CA VAL A 484 28.10 -10.58 16.83
C VAL A 484 27.48 -9.20 16.73
N SER A 485 27.56 -8.43 17.82
CA SER A 485 27.01 -7.07 17.94
C SER A 485 25.51 -6.96 17.60
N SER A 486 24.75 -8.05 17.72
CA SER A 486 23.31 -8.01 17.54
C SER A 486 22.58 -7.36 18.72
N ASP A 487 21.43 -6.71 18.46
CA ASP A 487 20.52 -6.20 19.47
C ASP A 487 19.40 -7.21 19.70
N ALA A 488 19.57 -8.05 20.71
CA ALA A 488 18.68 -9.14 21.09
C ALA A 488 18.01 -8.94 22.45
N ARG A 489 17.75 -7.68 22.84
CA ARG A 489 17.08 -7.37 24.10
C ARG A 489 15.72 -8.03 24.18
N ALA A 490 15.41 -8.59 25.34
CA ALA A 490 14.17 -9.30 25.61
C ALA A 490 13.83 -10.42 24.58
N ILE A 491 14.84 -10.98 23.92
CA ILE A 491 14.67 -12.12 23.02
C ILE A 491 14.28 -13.38 23.81
N ASN A 492 13.39 -14.19 23.27
CA ASN A 492 13.11 -15.51 23.81
C ASN A 492 13.84 -16.59 23.01
N MET A 493 14.86 -17.20 23.59
CA MET A 493 15.64 -18.32 23.04
C MET A 493 15.58 -19.54 23.96
N SER A 494 14.48 -19.75 24.68
CA SER A 494 14.30 -20.87 25.59
C SER A 494 14.49 -22.19 24.85
N GLY A 495 15.33 -23.07 25.39
CA GLY A 495 15.60 -24.37 24.80
C GLY A 495 16.34 -24.32 23.44
N ALA A 496 16.87 -23.19 23.03
CA ALA A 496 17.63 -23.04 21.80
C ALA A 496 18.94 -23.84 21.81
N ASP A 497 19.34 -24.34 20.65
CA ASP A 497 20.69 -24.94 20.44
C ASP A 497 21.61 -23.89 19.79
N LEU A 498 22.46 -23.31 20.61
CA LEU A 498 23.46 -22.29 20.26
C LEU A 498 24.89 -22.85 20.37
N THR A 499 25.05 -24.16 20.27
CA THR A 499 26.36 -24.83 20.39
C THR A 499 27.40 -24.22 19.45
N GLY A 500 28.50 -23.72 19.99
CA GLY A 500 29.57 -23.07 19.23
C GLY A 500 29.16 -21.77 18.51
N ALA A 501 28.04 -21.16 18.86
CA ALA A 501 27.61 -19.88 18.28
C ALA A 501 28.48 -18.72 18.78
N ASP A 502 28.59 -17.65 17.99
CA ASP A 502 29.29 -16.42 18.34
C ASP A 502 28.29 -15.29 18.64
N LEU A 503 28.14 -14.97 19.94
CA LEU A 503 27.27 -13.92 20.46
C LEU A 503 28.08 -12.70 20.97
N SER A 504 29.37 -12.63 20.64
CA SER A 504 30.29 -11.61 21.16
C SER A 504 29.77 -10.19 20.90
N TYR A 505 29.91 -9.31 21.89
CA TYR A 505 29.45 -7.92 21.85
C TYR A 505 27.94 -7.76 21.66
N GLY A 506 27.17 -8.83 21.72
CA GLY A 506 25.70 -8.77 21.59
C GLY A 506 25.04 -8.14 22.81
N ILE A 507 23.89 -7.50 22.61
CA ILE A 507 23.06 -6.95 23.67
C ILE A 507 21.87 -7.90 23.87
N PHE A 508 21.95 -8.72 24.94
CA PHE A 508 20.96 -9.74 25.33
C PHE A 508 20.32 -9.40 26.69
N GLU A 509 20.22 -8.12 27.01
CA GLU A 509 19.59 -7.64 28.23
C GLU A 509 18.15 -8.16 28.33
N ALA A 510 17.77 -8.72 29.50
CA ALA A 510 16.49 -9.34 29.76
C ALA A 510 16.14 -10.52 28.82
N ALA A 511 17.11 -11.11 28.14
CA ALA A 511 16.90 -12.28 27.27
C ALA A 511 16.46 -13.51 28.07
N VAL A 512 15.62 -14.37 27.47
CA VAL A 512 15.21 -15.65 28.04
C VAL A 512 15.95 -16.77 27.33
N LEU A 513 16.95 -17.35 28.01
CA LEU A 513 17.83 -18.43 27.52
C LEU A 513 17.68 -19.72 28.35
N SER A 514 16.63 -19.83 29.15
CA SER A 514 16.43 -20.99 30.01
C SER A 514 16.44 -22.30 29.22
N ASN A 515 17.17 -23.30 29.71
CA ASN A 515 17.38 -24.60 29.09
C ASN A 515 18.10 -24.56 27.71
N ALA A 516 18.69 -23.44 27.34
CA ALA A 516 19.45 -23.34 26.07
C ALA A 516 20.80 -24.09 26.17
N LYS A 517 21.32 -24.54 25.01
CA LYS A 517 22.62 -25.16 24.85
C LYS A 517 23.58 -24.14 24.27
N LEU A 518 24.55 -23.71 25.09
CA LEU A 518 25.59 -22.74 24.71
C LEU A 518 27.00 -23.35 24.85
N PHE A 519 27.11 -24.68 24.73
CA PHE A 519 28.39 -25.37 24.80
C PHE A 519 29.41 -24.78 23.85
N GLY A 520 30.54 -24.29 24.37
CA GLY A 520 31.64 -23.73 23.59
C GLY A 520 31.28 -22.48 22.81
N ALA A 521 30.21 -21.75 23.17
CA ALA A 521 29.80 -20.50 22.54
C ALA A 521 30.79 -19.37 22.88
N SER A 522 31.08 -18.49 21.91
CA SER A 522 31.80 -17.24 22.14
C SER A 522 30.79 -16.16 22.58
N MET A 523 30.97 -15.66 23.79
CA MET A 523 30.10 -14.65 24.43
C MET A 523 30.94 -13.50 24.99
N TYR A 524 32.12 -13.23 24.37
CA TYR A 524 33.03 -12.18 24.79
C TYR A 524 32.33 -10.83 24.82
N ALA A 525 32.45 -10.12 25.96
CA ALA A 525 31.86 -8.80 26.19
C ALA A 525 30.34 -8.71 25.90
N ILE A 526 29.61 -9.83 26.04
CA ILE A 526 28.15 -9.87 25.89
C ILE A 526 27.45 -9.13 27.03
N ASP A 527 26.31 -8.50 26.75
CA ASP A 527 25.46 -7.88 27.74
C ASP A 527 24.25 -8.79 28.05
N LEU A 528 24.27 -9.46 29.18
CA LEU A 528 23.26 -10.40 29.69
C LEU A 528 22.59 -9.88 30.97
N ARG A 529 22.61 -8.58 31.22
CA ARG A 529 21.96 -8.01 32.40
C ARG A 529 20.49 -8.41 32.45
N ASP A 530 20.02 -8.78 33.64
CA ASP A 530 18.63 -9.20 33.88
C ASP A 530 18.18 -10.44 33.07
N ALA A 531 19.08 -11.14 32.40
CA ALA A 531 18.76 -12.30 31.57
C ALA A 531 18.39 -13.56 32.39
N GLN A 532 17.53 -14.41 31.84
CA GLN A 532 17.10 -15.68 32.43
C GLN A 532 17.85 -16.84 31.76
N LEU A 533 18.80 -17.45 32.48
CA LEU A 533 19.63 -18.57 32.04
C LEU A 533 19.44 -19.81 32.94
N LEU A 534 18.23 -20.03 33.46
CA LEU A 534 17.94 -21.18 34.30
C LEU A 534 18.27 -22.51 33.58
N ARG A 535 19.07 -23.38 34.18
CA ARG A 535 19.48 -24.69 33.64
C ARG A 535 20.14 -24.60 32.25
N THR A 536 20.76 -23.51 31.92
CA THR A 536 21.48 -23.35 30.65
C THR A 536 22.81 -24.11 30.67
N ASP A 537 23.20 -24.75 29.58
CA ASP A 537 24.52 -25.36 29.41
C ASP A 537 25.49 -24.35 28.76
N LEU A 538 26.32 -23.74 29.58
CA LEU A 538 27.38 -22.79 29.21
C LEU A 538 28.78 -23.43 29.33
N SER A 539 28.86 -24.76 29.38
CA SER A 539 30.16 -25.41 29.53
C SER A 539 31.09 -25.06 28.38
N ARG A 540 32.36 -24.78 28.71
CA ARG A 540 33.41 -24.31 27.80
C ARG A 540 33.10 -22.99 27.05
N ALA A 541 32.10 -22.23 27.46
CA ALA A 541 31.79 -20.94 26.85
C ALA A 541 32.80 -19.85 27.27
N ASP A 542 33.09 -18.91 26.38
CA ASP A 542 33.93 -17.74 26.62
C ASP A 542 33.03 -16.54 27.00
N LEU A 543 32.96 -16.20 28.30
CA LEU A 543 32.19 -15.07 28.84
C LEU A 543 33.11 -13.98 29.41
N ARG A 544 34.34 -13.87 28.91
CA ARG A 544 35.26 -12.81 29.35
C ARG A 544 34.64 -11.42 29.10
N ASP A 545 34.81 -10.50 30.05
CA ASP A 545 34.24 -9.15 30.04
C ASP A 545 32.70 -9.12 29.96
N ALA A 546 31.99 -10.23 30.12
CA ALA A 546 30.53 -10.30 30.08
C ALA A 546 29.86 -9.51 31.21
N LYS A 547 28.73 -8.91 30.92
CA LYS A 547 27.87 -8.20 31.89
C LYS A 547 26.68 -9.10 32.24
N LEU A 548 26.64 -9.57 33.51
CA LEU A 548 25.64 -10.51 34.00
C LEU A 548 24.92 -9.97 35.26
N GLU A 549 24.99 -8.67 35.48
CA GLU A 549 24.36 -8.07 36.67
C GLU A 549 22.87 -8.44 36.73
N ARG A 550 22.45 -8.99 37.88
CA ARG A 550 21.09 -9.46 38.20
C ARG A 550 20.58 -10.61 37.29
N ALA A 551 21.42 -11.24 36.51
CA ALA A 551 21.03 -12.39 35.72
C ALA A 551 20.71 -13.62 36.59
N VAL A 552 19.88 -14.53 36.08
CA VAL A 552 19.48 -15.77 36.76
C VAL A 552 20.12 -16.97 36.06
N LEU A 553 21.21 -17.50 36.66
CA LEU A 553 21.93 -18.69 36.20
C LEU A 553 21.74 -19.89 37.13
N ALA A 554 20.64 -19.93 37.88
CA ALA A 554 20.39 -21.03 38.80
C ALA A 554 20.44 -22.39 38.08
N LEU A 555 21.11 -23.36 38.65
CA LEU A 555 21.31 -24.73 38.12
C LEU A 555 22.00 -24.78 36.73
N ALA A 556 22.64 -23.70 36.29
CA ALA A 556 23.39 -23.68 35.02
C ALA A 556 24.65 -24.54 35.10
N ASN A 557 25.03 -25.12 33.97
CA ASN A 557 26.28 -25.83 33.79
C ASN A 557 27.34 -24.86 33.22
N LEU A 558 28.33 -24.50 34.02
CA LEU A 558 29.39 -23.53 33.73
C LEU A 558 30.80 -24.19 33.76
N GLN A 559 30.85 -25.52 33.59
CA GLN A 559 32.12 -26.26 33.67
C GLN A 559 33.09 -25.82 32.58
N ASN A 560 34.36 -25.56 32.96
CA ASN A 560 35.41 -25.08 32.06
C ASN A 560 35.07 -23.77 31.32
N ALA A 561 34.07 -22.98 31.73
CA ALA A 561 33.77 -21.69 31.13
C ALA A 561 34.73 -20.61 31.66
N ASP A 562 35.03 -19.61 30.82
CA ASP A 562 35.91 -18.49 31.17
C ASP A 562 35.06 -17.22 31.40
N PHE A 563 35.02 -16.75 32.64
CA PHE A 563 34.36 -15.56 33.11
C PHE A 563 35.34 -14.45 33.54
N SER A 564 36.60 -14.51 33.07
CA SER A 564 37.59 -13.52 33.46
C SER A 564 37.08 -12.10 33.19
N ALA A 565 37.23 -11.20 34.16
CA ALA A 565 36.74 -9.81 34.15
C ALA A 565 35.21 -9.68 34.03
N ALA A 566 34.42 -10.73 34.14
CA ALA A 566 32.97 -10.69 34.04
C ALA A 566 32.32 -10.00 35.26
N LYS A 567 31.19 -9.31 35.04
CA LYS A 567 30.41 -8.62 36.08
C LYS A 567 29.19 -9.47 36.45
N LEU A 568 29.28 -10.12 37.62
CA LEU A 568 28.23 -11.01 38.17
C LEU A 568 27.53 -10.39 39.40
N ILE A 569 27.41 -9.08 39.44
CA ILE A 569 26.86 -8.35 40.61
C ILE A 569 25.40 -8.69 40.80
N GLY A 570 25.04 -9.22 41.97
CA GLY A 570 23.67 -9.59 42.29
C GLY A 570 23.11 -10.74 41.47
N THR A 571 23.98 -11.52 40.82
CA THR A 571 23.59 -12.67 39.98
C THR A 571 23.08 -13.83 40.85
N ASN A 572 22.02 -14.51 40.42
CA ASN A 572 21.57 -15.74 41.05
C ASN A 572 22.25 -16.97 40.40
N LEU A 573 23.16 -17.59 41.14
CA LEU A 573 23.96 -18.74 40.74
C LEU A 573 23.65 -19.99 41.59
N THR A 574 22.47 -20.02 42.25
CA THR A 574 22.06 -21.09 43.15
C THR A 574 22.19 -22.46 42.47
N GLY A 575 22.98 -23.36 43.02
CA GLY A 575 23.20 -24.71 42.49
C GLY A 575 23.92 -24.77 41.16
N ALA A 576 24.51 -23.69 40.66
CA ALA A 576 25.27 -23.66 39.42
C ALA A 576 26.56 -24.50 39.55
N ARG A 577 27.03 -25.08 38.43
CA ARG A 577 28.18 -25.95 38.37
C ARG A 577 29.34 -25.26 37.66
N PHE A 578 30.39 -24.87 38.39
CA PHE A 578 31.55 -24.12 37.92
C PHE A 578 32.84 -24.96 37.87
N LYS A 579 32.74 -26.29 37.94
CA LYS A 579 33.93 -27.15 38.00
C LYS A 579 34.97 -26.73 36.95
N ASP A 580 36.21 -26.48 37.37
CA ASP A 580 37.33 -26.05 36.51
C ASP A 580 37.09 -24.78 35.71
N GLY A 581 36.16 -23.93 36.12
CA GLY A 581 35.87 -22.62 35.50
C GLY A 581 36.90 -21.55 35.86
N ILE A 582 37.06 -20.53 35.00
CA ILE A 582 38.04 -19.43 35.16
C ILE A 582 37.30 -18.14 35.49
N PHE A 583 37.62 -17.49 36.62
CA PHE A 583 36.98 -16.27 37.14
C PHE A 583 38.01 -15.21 37.58
N LEU A 584 39.07 -15.05 36.83
CA LEU A 584 40.09 -14.04 37.10
C LEU A 584 39.46 -12.64 37.06
N ASP A 585 39.75 -11.83 38.09
CA ASP A 585 39.27 -10.44 38.19
C ASP A 585 37.74 -10.26 38.07
N SER A 586 36.96 -11.33 38.24
CA SER A 586 35.51 -11.30 38.12
C SER A 586 34.83 -10.67 39.35
N ASN A 587 33.65 -10.05 39.17
CA ASN A 587 32.96 -9.36 40.24
C ASN A 587 31.65 -10.06 40.61
N PHE A 588 31.66 -10.78 41.76
CA PHE A 588 30.51 -11.49 42.34
C PHE A 588 29.83 -10.69 43.48
N LYS A 589 30.03 -9.39 43.57
CA LYS A 589 29.44 -8.61 44.63
C LYS A 589 27.94 -8.88 44.77
N ASN A 590 27.49 -9.26 46.00
CA ASN A 590 26.12 -9.61 46.33
C ASN A 590 25.54 -10.79 45.50
N ALA A 591 26.35 -11.63 44.86
CA ALA A 591 25.86 -12.79 44.13
C ALA A 591 25.37 -13.91 45.07
N ASP A 592 24.35 -14.65 44.65
CA ASP A 592 23.83 -15.81 45.36
C ASP A 592 24.43 -17.11 44.81
N LEU A 593 25.41 -17.66 45.54
CA LEU A 593 26.15 -18.88 45.18
C LEU A 593 25.73 -20.09 46.04
N ARG A 594 24.54 -20.06 46.65
CA ARG A 594 24.07 -21.14 47.51
C ARG A 594 24.06 -22.48 46.78
N GLY A 595 24.69 -23.48 47.39
CA GLY A 595 24.77 -24.81 46.83
C GLY A 595 25.55 -24.91 45.52
N ALA A 596 26.23 -23.87 45.07
CA ALA A 596 27.06 -23.88 43.87
C ALA A 596 28.27 -24.78 43.99
N VAL A 597 28.71 -25.42 42.92
CA VAL A 597 29.87 -26.33 42.87
C VAL A 597 31.04 -25.64 42.13
N LEU A 598 32.03 -25.16 42.88
CA LEU A 598 33.20 -24.41 42.39
C LEU A 598 34.50 -25.23 42.51
N THR A 599 34.40 -26.55 42.54
CA THR A 599 35.57 -27.44 42.67
C THR A 599 36.58 -27.21 41.54
N GLY A 600 37.84 -26.94 41.87
CA GLY A 600 38.91 -26.68 40.89
C GLY A 600 38.79 -25.32 40.16
N ALA A 601 37.81 -24.49 40.50
CA ALA A 601 37.64 -23.18 39.86
C ALA A 601 38.80 -22.21 40.19
N ILE A 602 39.23 -21.40 39.21
CA ILE A 602 40.25 -20.37 39.37
C ILE A 602 39.58 -19.05 39.76
N LEU A 603 39.76 -18.61 41.01
CA LEU A 603 39.05 -17.48 41.65
C LEU A 603 39.99 -16.31 42.01
N ARG A 604 41.20 -16.27 41.45
CA ARG A 604 42.19 -15.24 41.76
C ARG A 604 41.61 -13.86 41.48
N ASP A 605 41.79 -12.94 42.43
CA ASP A 605 41.39 -11.54 42.35
C ASP A 605 39.87 -11.30 42.14
N ALA A 606 39.05 -12.33 42.29
CA ALA A 606 37.60 -12.21 42.20
C ALA A 606 37.04 -11.49 43.44
N ASN A 607 36.09 -10.58 43.22
CA ASN A 607 35.41 -9.81 44.28
C ASN A 607 34.13 -10.52 44.75
N PHE A 608 34.13 -11.03 46.00
CA PHE A 608 32.98 -11.71 46.60
C PHE A 608 32.29 -10.88 47.71
N GLU A 609 32.45 -9.54 47.75
CA GLU A 609 31.82 -8.70 48.74
C GLU A 609 30.30 -8.95 48.81
N GLY A 610 29.81 -9.37 49.97
CA GLY A 610 28.38 -9.67 50.19
C GLY A 610 27.85 -10.91 49.48
N ALA A 611 28.67 -11.72 48.82
CA ALA A 611 28.25 -12.94 48.15
C ALA A 611 27.80 -14.00 49.17
N ASN A 612 26.85 -14.87 48.79
CA ASN A 612 26.35 -15.94 49.65
C ASN A 612 26.84 -17.30 49.17
N PHE A 613 27.71 -17.95 49.98
CA PHE A 613 28.28 -19.31 49.71
C PHE A 613 27.63 -20.42 50.56
N GLU A 614 26.45 -20.21 51.11
CA GLU A 614 25.80 -21.23 51.94
C GLU A 614 25.64 -22.56 51.19
N GLY A 615 26.26 -23.63 51.71
CA GLY A 615 26.23 -24.95 51.08
C GLY A 615 27.06 -25.07 49.81
N ALA A 616 27.81 -24.06 49.40
CA ALA A 616 28.67 -24.13 48.21
C ALA A 616 29.90 -25.06 48.44
N ASP A 617 30.35 -25.73 47.37
CA ASP A 617 31.56 -26.58 47.36
C ASP A 617 32.72 -25.85 46.68
N LEU A 618 33.67 -25.36 47.48
CA LEU A 618 34.85 -24.58 47.05
C LEU A 618 36.14 -25.41 47.17
N ARG A 619 36.05 -26.72 47.35
CA ARG A 619 37.23 -27.58 47.51
C ARG A 619 38.08 -27.60 46.24
N GLY A 620 39.38 -27.46 46.38
CA GLY A 620 40.31 -27.38 45.28
C GLY A 620 40.24 -26.08 44.49
N ALA A 621 39.51 -25.06 44.95
CA ALA A 621 39.46 -23.75 44.34
C ALA A 621 40.84 -23.06 44.33
N ILE A 622 41.27 -22.56 43.18
CA ILE A 622 42.64 -22.02 43.01
C ILE A 622 42.61 -20.48 43.12
N GLY A 623 43.49 -19.94 43.97
CA GLY A 623 43.65 -18.49 44.12
C GLY A 623 42.61 -17.84 44.99
N LEU A 624 41.73 -18.60 45.68
CA LEU A 624 40.80 -18.08 46.65
C LEU A 624 41.49 -17.82 48.01
N SER A 625 41.35 -16.63 48.55
CA SER A 625 41.97 -16.21 49.80
C SER A 625 40.95 -16.15 50.94
N ALA A 626 41.44 -16.28 52.18
CA ALA A 626 40.62 -16.05 53.38
C ALA A 626 40.02 -14.64 53.43
N GLU A 627 40.70 -13.64 52.86
CA GLU A 627 40.21 -12.26 52.82
C GLU A 627 38.97 -12.12 51.93
N GLN A 628 38.98 -12.71 50.76
CA GLN A 628 37.83 -12.75 49.85
C GLN A 628 36.64 -13.44 50.48
N LEU A 629 36.86 -14.57 51.19
CA LEU A 629 35.78 -15.26 51.94
C LEU A 629 35.25 -14.42 53.10
N CYS A 630 36.12 -13.73 53.82
CA CYS A 630 35.66 -12.83 54.88
C CYS A 630 34.82 -11.68 54.35
N ALA A 631 35.15 -11.14 53.21
CA ALA A 631 34.39 -10.05 52.54
C ALA A 631 32.99 -10.51 52.08
N SER A 632 32.79 -11.81 51.84
CA SER A 632 31.47 -12.37 51.44
C SER A 632 30.45 -12.34 52.58
N GLY A 633 30.89 -12.47 53.82
CA GLY A 633 30.05 -12.51 55.00
C GLY A 633 29.26 -13.81 55.21
N HIS A 634 29.05 -14.64 54.22
CA HIS A 634 28.22 -15.86 54.29
C HIS A 634 28.93 -17.10 53.77
N TRP A 635 30.10 -17.46 54.40
CA TRP A 635 30.92 -18.60 53.97
C TRP A 635 30.83 -19.81 54.90
N ARG A 636 30.28 -19.71 56.09
CA ARG A 636 30.36 -20.71 57.18
C ARG A 636 29.86 -22.11 56.82
N TRP A 637 28.92 -22.23 55.94
CA TRP A 637 28.33 -23.48 55.48
C TRP A 637 28.93 -23.95 54.13
N ALA A 638 29.94 -23.25 53.63
CA ALA A 638 30.67 -23.66 52.45
C ALA A 638 31.62 -24.81 52.78
N GLN A 639 31.82 -25.73 51.81
CA GLN A 639 32.81 -26.80 51.91
C GLN A 639 34.15 -26.25 51.37
N LEU A 640 35.15 -26.17 52.26
CA LEU A 640 36.48 -25.60 51.98
C LEU A 640 37.54 -26.66 52.21
N ASP A 641 38.73 -26.49 51.60
CA ASP A 641 39.92 -27.24 51.98
C ASP A 641 40.33 -26.86 53.41
N GLY A 642 40.91 -27.83 54.14
CA GLY A 642 41.19 -27.67 55.55
C GLY A 642 42.06 -26.47 55.90
N ASP A 643 43.07 -26.18 55.08
CA ASP A 643 43.97 -25.03 55.29
C ASP A 643 43.27 -23.69 55.09
N LEU A 644 42.41 -23.58 54.03
CA LEU A 644 41.66 -22.40 53.72
C LEU A 644 40.56 -22.17 54.79
N GLN A 645 39.93 -23.25 55.29
CA GLN A 645 38.94 -23.18 56.35
C GLN A 645 39.55 -22.64 57.66
N ALA A 646 40.72 -23.17 58.06
CA ALA A 646 41.45 -22.73 59.23
C ALA A 646 41.87 -21.24 59.12
N ALA A 647 42.43 -20.85 57.96
CA ALA A 647 42.83 -19.46 57.71
C ALA A 647 41.66 -18.48 57.75
N THR A 648 40.52 -18.86 57.18
CA THR A 648 39.29 -18.03 57.14
C THR A 648 38.68 -17.92 58.54
N GLN A 649 38.65 -19.02 59.30
CA GLN A 649 38.15 -19.03 60.64
C GLN A 649 39.03 -18.21 61.61
N ALA A 650 40.34 -18.23 61.43
CA ALA A 650 41.28 -17.40 62.21
C ALA A 650 41.11 -15.91 61.92
N ARG A 651 40.84 -15.54 60.64
CA ARG A 651 40.73 -14.13 60.22
C ARG A 651 39.40 -13.50 60.54
N CYS A 652 38.27 -14.19 60.39
CA CYS A 652 36.92 -13.63 60.47
C CYS A 652 35.95 -14.43 61.38
N GLY A 653 36.45 -15.37 62.18
CA GLY A 653 35.63 -16.34 62.94
C GLY A 653 34.80 -15.85 64.10
N ALA A 654 34.87 -14.56 64.52
CA ALA A 654 34.22 -14.08 65.73
C ALA A 654 33.00 -13.14 65.53
N SER A 655 32.74 -12.60 64.35
CA SER A 655 31.71 -11.55 64.15
C SER A 655 30.95 -11.69 62.84
N GLN A 656 29.85 -12.44 62.83
CA GLN A 656 28.92 -12.37 61.70
C GLN A 656 27.49 -12.07 62.20
N PRO A 657 26.80 -11.03 61.64
CA PRO A 657 25.37 -10.81 61.86
C PRO A 657 24.52 -11.92 61.20
N ALA A 658 23.36 -12.20 61.78
CA ALA A 658 22.37 -13.11 61.21
C ALA A 658 21.89 -12.60 59.84
N PHE A 659 21.81 -13.49 58.83
CA PHE A 659 21.26 -13.18 57.52
C PHE A 659 19.78 -12.80 57.61
N THR A 660 19.44 -11.57 57.20
CA THR A 660 18.06 -11.18 56.88
C THR A 660 17.90 -11.22 55.36
N GLY A 661 17.67 -12.41 54.80
CA GLY A 661 17.43 -12.58 53.37
C GLY A 661 16.14 -11.87 52.91
N PRO A 662 16.06 -11.46 51.65
CA PRO A 662 14.79 -11.00 51.11
C PRO A 662 13.79 -12.15 51.12
N THR A 663 12.62 -11.92 51.72
CA THR A 663 11.48 -12.83 51.67
C THR A 663 11.13 -13.09 50.20
N SER A 664 11.08 -14.35 49.78
CA SER A 664 10.61 -14.74 48.45
C SER A 664 9.24 -14.13 48.16
N PRO A 665 9.03 -13.48 47.03
CA PRO A 665 7.68 -13.27 46.53
C PRO A 665 7.11 -14.62 46.05
N ASN A 666 5.94 -14.96 46.53
CA ASN A 666 5.13 -16.11 46.11
C ASN A 666 4.80 -16.11 44.64
#